data_336c2127cd176c320db76ff735de4f3c
#
_entry.id   336c2127cd176c320db76ff735de4f3c
#
_cell.length_a   1.000
_cell.length_b   1.000
_cell.length_c   1.000
_cell.angle_alpha   90.00
_cell.angle_beta   90.00
_cell.angle_gamma   90.00
#
_symmetry.space_group_name_H-M   'P 1'
#
loop_
_entity.id
_entity.type
_entity.pdbx_description
1 polymer ?
#
loop_
_entity_poly.entity_id
_entity_poly.type
_entity_poly.pdbx_seq_one_letter_code
_entity_poly.pdbx_strand_id
1 'polypeptide(L)'
;MCGIAGIVSLSGAAAPPSREALMRMVGALAHRGPDERGLYRDKRAGLAHARLSVVDLSSGQQPLADTGDTIWIVFNGEIFNYLELREKLTALGHRFRTHSDTEVIVHAYRAWGEAAFARMNGQWAVAIWDSVAGRLVLSRDRFGICPLHFCEHGGRVYFASEVKAIFAADVNISRAFDPTGIDQTFTLWTVVPPQGVFQGISELTPGHVRIYDSDTVRERAFWKPCYPEISDPRRGEFTGSLDDAVDEVRGALEAATALRIVQADVPVGCYLSGGLDSSLVAALGRRYAGERFQTFSLRFADAEYDETRFQRLVAGATGSEHHEVVVSRSDIAEVFPEVIYHTERPILRTAPAPLFLLSRLVREHGIKVVLTGEGADEMFAGYDLFREGKVRRFWGRQPASTRRSRLLERLYPYLSRSPVHQQAMARQFFGRDIQAYDTPGFAHDTRWRTTSAIKRLFSADMRAESERRNAVPELIARLPAEFSRWGSLAQDQYIEIQTLMSGYLLSSQGDRMLMAHSVEGRFPFLDDELVTLANSLPAAYKLRILDEKHVLKRVAEPIVPPEIVARKKQPYRAPNALCFVADDAPAYVREALSETALREANVFDPKSVTRLLDKCRARAGDGDLSNSDNMALVGVLSTQLLHQQFVVSRPGGTRRVDLTVDVDREHREKVPA
;
A
#
# COMPACT_ATOMS: atom_id res chain seq x y z
N MET A 1 6.22 -0.52 12.90
CA MET A 1 6.61 -1.45 11.78
C MET A 1 8.13 -1.53 11.67
N CYS A 2 8.65 -2.61 11.09
CA CYS A 2 10.06 -3.00 11.11
C CYS A 2 10.57 -3.30 9.69
N GLY A 3 11.79 -3.80 9.58
CA GLY A 3 12.33 -4.41 8.38
C GLY A 3 12.69 -5.86 8.65
N ILE A 4 12.15 -6.80 7.85
CA ILE A 4 12.49 -8.22 7.92
C ILE A 4 13.21 -8.67 6.67
N ALA A 5 14.12 -9.61 6.81
CA ALA A 5 14.81 -10.24 5.69
C ALA A 5 15.30 -11.65 6.07
N GLY A 6 15.61 -12.46 5.09
CA GLY A 6 16.21 -13.76 5.33
C GLY A 6 16.59 -14.54 4.09
N ILE A 7 17.33 -15.60 4.31
CA ILE A 7 17.82 -16.54 3.31
C ILE A 7 17.58 -17.95 3.86
N VAL A 8 16.90 -18.80 3.08
CA VAL A 8 16.65 -20.19 3.47
C VAL A 8 17.07 -21.12 2.33
N SER A 9 17.87 -22.12 2.66
CA SER A 9 18.26 -23.17 1.73
C SER A 9 17.16 -24.21 1.57
N LEU A 10 16.71 -24.42 0.34
CA LEU A 10 15.64 -25.37 0.01
C LEU A 10 16.12 -26.82 0.10
N SER A 11 17.39 -27.06 -0.13
CA SER A 11 18.01 -28.39 -0.02
C SER A 11 19.04 -28.43 1.09
N GLY A 12 19.20 -29.58 1.77
CA GLY A 12 20.20 -29.78 2.81
C GLY A 12 21.66 -29.76 2.31
N ALA A 13 21.86 -29.77 0.99
CA ALA A 13 23.20 -29.80 0.36
C ALA A 13 23.80 -28.39 0.12
N ALA A 14 22.98 -27.33 0.24
CA ALA A 14 23.46 -25.97 0.04
C ALA A 14 24.27 -25.47 1.24
N ALA A 15 25.32 -24.66 1.00
CA ALA A 15 26.04 -24.00 2.06
C ALA A 15 25.13 -23.16 2.96
N PRO A 16 25.43 -23.02 4.27
CA PRO A 16 24.67 -22.17 5.18
C PRO A 16 24.55 -20.73 4.65
N PRO A 17 23.47 -20.00 5.00
CA PRO A 17 23.36 -18.58 4.64
C PRO A 17 24.56 -17.78 5.16
N SER A 18 25.15 -16.93 4.31
CA SER A 18 26.29 -16.10 4.70
C SER A 18 25.86 -15.03 5.72
N ARG A 19 26.61 -14.91 6.81
CA ARG A 19 26.42 -13.87 7.83
C ARG A 19 26.55 -12.47 7.20
N GLU A 20 27.55 -12.29 6.33
CA GLU A 20 27.80 -11.02 5.65
C GLU A 20 26.63 -10.64 4.72
N ALA A 21 26.00 -11.62 4.06
CA ALA A 21 24.82 -11.38 3.26
C ALA A 21 23.65 -10.89 4.13
N LEU A 22 23.39 -11.54 5.27
CA LEU A 22 22.36 -11.10 6.23
C LEU A 22 22.65 -9.71 6.80
N MET A 23 23.92 -9.40 7.10
CA MET A 23 24.33 -8.07 7.55
C MET A 23 24.07 -7.00 6.49
N ARG A 24 24.32 -7.29 5.20
CA ARG A 24 23.98 -6.37 4.10
C ARG A 24 22.48 -6.19 3.97
N MET A 25 21.70 -7.28 4.11
CA MET A 25 20.23 -7.22 4.06
C MET A 25 19.66 -6.32 5.15
N VAL A 26 20.06 -6.51 6.41
CA VAL A 26 19.57 -5.69 7.52
C VAL A 26 20.06 -4.25 7.42
N GLY A 27 21.25 -4.02 6.92
CA GLY A 27 21.79 -2.70 6.65
C GLY A 27 20.97 -1.92 5.62
N ALA A 28 20.50 -2.59 4.57
CA ALA A 28 19.62 -2.00 3.55
C ALA A 28 18.22 -1.62 4.11
N LEU A 29 17.79 -2.20 5.24
CA LEU A 29 16.53 -1.95 5.92
C LEU A 29 16.63 -1.01 7.13
N ALA A 30 17.80 -0.43 7.39
CA ALA A 30 18.06 0.35 8.61
C ALA A 30 17.14 1.56 8.79
N HIS A 31 16.63 2.15 7.69
CA HIS A 31 15.66 3.26 7.72
C HIS A 31 14.28 2.83 8.24
N ARG A 32 13.91 1.55 8.08
CA ARG A 32 12.64 1.02 8.59
C ARG A 32 12.70 0.82 10.10
N GLY A 33 13.84 0.35 10.61
CA GLY A 33 14.02 0.03 12.03
C GLY A 33 15.37 0.52 12.56
N PRO A 34 15.43 1.76 13.05
CA PRO A 34 16.67 2.35 13.53
C PRO A 34 17.06 1.94 14.93
N ASP A 35 16.11 1.42 15.73
CA ASP A 35 16.28 1.28 17.18
C ASP A 35 17.18 0.07 17.52
N GLU A 36 16.91 -1.11 16.96
CA GLU A 36 17.62 -2.35 17.26
C GLU A 36 17.79 -3.22 16.00
N ARG A 37 18.76 -4.15 16.01
CA ARG A 37 18.97 -5.08 14.91
C ARG A 37 19.30 -6.46 15.44
N GLY A 38 18.82 -7.50 14.73
CA GLY A 38 19.07 -8.86 15.14
C GLY A 38 19.29 -9.81 13.98
N LEU A 39 20.07 -10.86 14.27
CA LEU A 39 20.31 -11.98 13.37
C LEU A 39 20.08 -13.31 14.09
N TYR A 40 19.54 -14.26 13.34
CA TYR A 40 19.57 -15.69 13.64
C TYR A 40 20.15 -16.41 12.43
N ARG A 41 20.97 -17.43 12.68
CA ARG A 41 21.52 -18.27 11.63
C ARG A 41 21.68 -19.71 12.12
N ASP A 42 21.30 -20.67 11.25
CA ASP A 42 21.60 -22.08 11.39
C ASP A 42 22.14 -22.65 10.06
N LYS A 43 22.24 -23.98 9.96
CA LYS A 43 22.73 -24.66 8.75
C LYS A 43 21.87 -24.43 7.50
N ARG A 44 20.59 -24.08 7.64
CA ARG A 44 19.63 -23.95 6.52
C ARG A 44 19.01 -22.57 6.40
N ALA A 45 18.87 -21.84 7.50
CA ALA A 45 18.17 -20.57 7.53
C ALA A 45 19.01 -19.45 8.14
N GLY A 46 18.82 -18.26 7.62
CA GLY A 46 19.27 -17.01 8.22
C GLY A 46 18.13 -16.02 8.22
N LEU A 47 17.86 -15.43 9.38
CA LEU A 47 16.82 -14.41 9.58
C LEU A 47 17.49 -13.12 10.03
N ALA A 48 17.01 -11.98 9.54
CA ALA A 48 17.53 -10.67 9.86
C ALA A 48 16.36 -9.70 10.14
N HIS A 49 16.53 -8.83 11.16
CA HIS A 49 15.52 -7.92 11.62
C HIS A 49 16.09 -6.53 11.91
N ALA A 50 15.41 -5.49 11.43
CA ALA A 50 15.64 -4.08 11.79
C ALA A 50 14.40 -3.57 12.51
N ARG A 51 14.51 -3.21 13.80
CA ARG A 51 13.39 -2.92 14.69
C ARG A 51 13.09 -1.44 14.81
N LEU A 52 11.82 -1.09 14.65
CA LEU A 52 11.22 0.12 15.19
C LEU A 52 10.41 -0.29 16.44
N SER A 53 10.88 0.09 17.62
CA SER A 53 10.27 -0.31 18.90
C SER A 53 9.01 0.51 19.16
N VAL A 54 7.84 -0.14 19.13
CA VAL A 54 6.50 0.44 19.32
C VAL A 54 5.75 -0.29 20.42
N VAL A 55 5.84 -1.65 20.45
CA VAL A 55 5.26 -2.51 21.48
C VAL A 55 6.37 -3.30 22.17
N ASP A 56 6.25 -3.47 23.48
CA ASP A 56 7.25 -4.12 24.34
C ASP A 56 8.67 -3.60 24.11
N LEU A 57 8.91 -2.36 24.53
CA LEU A 57 10.17 -1.66 24.26
C LEU A 57 11.39 -2.35 24.85
N SER A 58 11.22 -3.21 25.87
CA SER A 58 12.29 -3.83 26.64
C SER A 58 12.60 -5.29 26.30
N SER A 59 11.61 -6.09 25.87
CA SER A 59 11.78 -7.54 25.67
C SER A 59 11.30 -8.05 24.30
N GLY A 60 10.83 -7.18 23.43
CA GLY A 60 10.33 -7.51 22.08
C GLY A 60 11.42 -7.61 21.00
N GLN A 61 12.69 -7.88 21.35
CA GLN A 61 13.78 -8.02 20.37
C GLN A 61 13.55 -9.22 19.44
N GLN A 62 13.97 -9.05 18.18
CA GLN A 62 13.87 -10.10 17.15
C GLN A 62 15.21 -10.31 16.44
N PRO A 63 15.46 -11.51 15.85
CA PRO A 63 14.58 -12.70 15.77
C PRO A 63 14.23 -13.27 17.14
N LEU A 64 12.97 -13.69 17.32
CA LEU A 64 12.45 -14.25 18.56
C LEU A 64 12.12 -15.72 18.35
N ALA A 65 12.26 -16.53 19.42
CA ALA A 65 11.97 -17.96 19.37
C ALA A 65 10.89 -18.37 20.36
N ASP A 66 10.28 -19.54 20.11
CA ASP A 66 9.47 -20.26 21.09
C ASP A 66 10.31 -20.70 22.32
N THR A 67 9.66 -21.20 23.35
CA THR A 67 10.33 -21.66 24.58
C THR A 67 11.30 -22.82 24.36
N GLY A 68 11.13 -23.56 23.26
CA GLY A 68 12.00 -24.70 22.88
C GLY A 68 13.12 -24.29 21.92
N ASP A 69 13.21 -23.04 21.52
CA ASP A 69 14.14 -22.53 20.52
C ASP A 69 14.08 -23.28 19.17
N THR A 70 12.92 -23.79 18.82
CA THR A 70 12.69 -24.61 17.61
C THR A 70 11.98 -23.83 16.48
N ILE A 71 11.14 -22.87 16.84
CA ILE A 71 10.40 -22.02 15.93
C ILE A 71 10.92 -20.60 16.07
N TRP A 72 11.50 -20.06 15.02
CA TRP A 72 12.07 -18.71 14.97
C TRP A 72 11.23 -17.79 14.09
N ILE A 73 11.07 -16.55 14.50
CA ILE A 73 10.26 -15.55 13.79
C ILE A 73 11.01 -14.24 13.58
N VAL A 74 10.79 -13.62 12.42
CA VAL A 74 10.94 -12.19 12.19
C VAL A 74 9.61 -11.63 11.69
N PHE A 75 9.21 -10.52 12.27
CA PHE A 75 7.90 -9.92 12.11
C PHE A 75 8.01 -8.41 11.90
N ASN A 76 7.33 -7.92 10.89
CA ASN A 76 7.13 -6.51 10.61
C ASN A 76 5.63 -6.23 10.65
N GLY A 77 5.15 -5.54 11.66
CA GLY A 77 3.73 -5.23 11.79
C GLY A 77 3.26 -5.05 13.22
N GLU A 78 1.96 -5.24 13.41
CA GLU A 78 1.25 -5.16 14.69
C GLU A 78 0.03 -6.09 14.68
N ILE A 79 -0.17 -6.87 15.74
CA ILE A 79 -1.35 -7.71 15.95
C ILE A 79 -2.24 -7.07 17.03
N PHE A 80 -3.25 -6.33 16.61
CA PHE A 80 -4.07 -5.52 17.51
C PHE A 80 -4.86 -6.34 18.54
N ASN A 81 -5.26 -7.57 18.22
CA ASN A 81 -5.94 -8.47 19.14
C ASN A 81 -5.00 -9.43 19.89
N TYR A 82 -3.70 -9.09 20.01
CA TYR A 82 -2.70 -10.00 20.60
C TYR A 82 -2.99 -10.35 22.07
N LEU A 83 -3.59 -9.45 22.85
CA LEU A 83 -3.94 -9.73 24.24
C LEU A 83 -5.01 -10.81 24.34
N GLU A 84 -6.06 -10.75 23.52
CA GLU A 84 -7.11 -11.76 23.42
C GLU A 84 -6.55 -13.14 23.00
N LEU A 85 -5.68 -13.14 21.98
CA LEU A 85 -5.01 -14.35 21.53
C LEU A 85 -4.10 -14.93 22.62
N ARG A 86 -3.40 -14.09 23.36
CA ARG A 86 -2.55 -14.48 24.49
C ARG A 86 -3.34 -15.17 25.60
N GLU A 87 -4.50 -14.64 25.95
CA GLU A 87 -5.40 -15.28 26.93
C GLU A 87 -5.83 -16.69 26.47
N LYS A 88 -6.28 -16.82 25.22
CA LYS A 88 -6.65 -18.11 24.62
C LYS A 88 -5.49 -19.11 24.61
N LEU A 89 -4.30 -18.67 24.26
CA LEU A 89 -3.09 -19.50 24.22
C LEU A 89 -2.64 -19.90 25.63
N THR A 90 -2.75 -18.99 26.60
CA THR A 90 -2.47 -19.30 28.01
C THR A 90 -3.41 -20.38 28.55
N ALA A 91 -4.69 -20.30 28.19
CA ALA A 91 -5.68 -21.36 28.55
C ALA A 91 -5.35 -22.72 27.88
N LEU A 92 -4.64 -22.73 26.74
CA LEU A 92 -4.11 -23.94 26.09
C LEU A 92 -2.78 -24.42 26.70
N GLY A 93 -2.26 -23.76 27.73
CA GLY A 93 -1.03 -24.14 28.44
C GLY A 93 0.26 -23.51 27.92
N HIS A 94 0.16 -22.56 26.97
CA HIS A 94 1.33 -21.80 26.50
C HIS A 94 1.84 -20.84 27.57
N ARG A 95 3.16 -20.71 27.69
CA ARG A 95 3.83 -19.78 28.61
C ARG A 95 4.60 -18.75 27.82
N PHE A 96 4.43 -17.50 28.19
CA PHE A 96 5.05 -16.35 27.53
C PHE A 96 6.22 -15.81 28.35
N ARG A 97 7.27 -15.32 27.66
CA ARG A 97 8.47 -14.72 28.26
C ARG A 97 8.51 -13.21 28.10
N THR A 98 7.78 -12.70 27.10
CA THR A 98 7.74 -11.28 26.72
C THR A 98 6.29 -10.76 26.81
N HIS A 99 6.12 -9.47 26.62
CA HIS A 99 4.80 -8.85 26.44
C HIS A 99 4.50 -8.54 24.97
N SER A 100 5.40 -8.94 24.06
CA SER A 100 5.31 -8.67 22.63
C SER A 100 4.19 -9.48 21.96
N ASP A 101 3.53 -8.86 21.00
CA ASP A 101 2.64 -9.49 20.03
C ASP A 101 3.38 -10.51 19.13
N THR A 102 4.68 -10.29 18.89
CA THR A 102 5.55 -11.22 18.13
C THR A 102 5.57 -12.62 18.76
N GLU A 103 5.68 -12.72 20.08
CA GLU A 103 5.66 -14.01 20.79
C GLU A 103 4.29 -14.68 20.66
N VAL A 104 3.21 -13.91 20.64
CA VAL A 104 1.86 -14.42 20.42
C VAL A 104 1.75 -15.11 19.07
N ILE A 105 2.37 -14.57 18.01
CA ILE A 105 2.37 -15.20 16.67
C ILE A 105 3.07 -16.57 16.72
N VAL A 106 4.22 -16.69 17.40
CA VAL A 106 4.97 -17.94 17.53
C VAL A 106 4.12 -19.01 18.22
N HIS A 107 3.51 -18.67 19.34
CA HIS A 107 2.64 -19.60 20.08
C HIS A 107 1.36 -19.94 19.32
N ALA A 108 0.77 -18.97 18.60
CA ALA A 108 -0.39 -19.20 17.75
C ALA A 108 -0.09 -20.17 16.60
N TYR A 109 1.08 -19.99 15.94
CA TYR A 109 1.55 -20.92 14.92
C TYR A 109 1.78 -22.34 15.48
N ARG A 110 2.37 -22.45 16.66
CA ARG A 110 2.57 -23.73 17.33
C ARG A 110 1.25 -24.43 17.68
N ALA A 111 0.24 -23.68 18.12
CA ALA A 111 -1.06 -24.22 18.53
C ALA A 111 -1.97 -24.56 17.34
N TRP A 112 -1.99 -23.71 16.31
CA TRP A 112 -3.00 -23.77 15.24
C TRP A 112 -2.39 -23.88 13.83
N GLY A 113 -1.06 -23.92 13.71
CA GLY A 113 -0.40 -23.94 12.41
C GLY A 113 -0.78 -22.74 11.57
N GLU A 114 -1.04 -22.96 10.29
CA GLU A 114 -1.42 -21.92 9.34
C GLU A 114 -2.78 -21.24 9.65
N ALA A 115 -3.67 -21.92 10.39
CA ALA A 115 -4.96 -21.36 10.80
C ALA A 115 -4.81 -20.20 11.82
N ALA A 116 -3.62 -20.00 12.36
CA ALA A 116 -3.30 -18.86 13.22
C ALA A 116 -3.54 -17.51 12.50
N PHE A 117 -3.14 -17.39 11.25
CA PHE A 117 -3.21 -16.12 10.50
C PHE A 117 -4.65 -15.62 10.31
N ALA A 118 -5.62 -16.52 10.15
CA ALA A 118 -7.04 -16.14 10.03
C ALA A 118 -7.63 -15.57 11.35
N ARG A 119 -6.98 -15.84 12.50
CA ARG A 119 -7.43 -15.41 13.84
C ARG A 119 -6.87 -14.06 14.25
N MET A 120 -5.87 -13.55 13.51
CA MET A 120 -5.18 -12.30 13.82
C MET A 120 -5.93 -11.12 13.23
N ASN A 121 -6.18 -10.08 14.03
CA ASN A 121 -6.58 -8.75 13.55
C ASN A 121 -5.34 -7.85 13.61
N GLY A 122 -4.85 -7.39 12.47
CA GLY A 122 -3.59 -6.66 12.42
C GLY A 122 -3.10 -6.35 11.01
N GLN A 123 -1.88 -5.82 10.97
CA GLN A 123 -1.10 -5.55 9.76
C GLN A 123 0.26 -6.22 9.90
N TRP A 124 0.67 -7.04 8.94
CA TRP A 124 1.89 -7.83 9.09
C TRP A 124 2.55 -8.31 7.80
N ALA A 125 3.86 -8.46 7.89
CA ALA A 125 4.67 -9.37 7.12
C ALA A 125 5.45 -10.26 8.09
N VAL A 126 5.33 -11.57 7.96
CA VAL A 126 5.88 -12.57 8.87
C VAL A 126 6.72 -13.56 8.10
N ALA A 127 7.87 -13.91 8.66
CA ALA A 127 8.62 -15.09 8.27
C ALA A 127 8.89 -15.97 9.52
N ILE A 128 8.43 -17.21 9.47
CA ILE A 128 8.64 -18.21 10.52
C ILE A 128 9.54 -19.33 9.96
N TRP A 129 10.59 -19.65 10.69
CA TRP A 129 11.44 -20.79 10.45
C TRP A 129 11.22 -21.86 11.52
N ASP A 130 10.64 -22.98 11.13
CA ASP A 130 10.57 -24.20 11.96
C ASP A 130 11.81 -25.05 11.68
N SER A 131 12.77 -25.02 12.60
CA SER A 131 14.06 -25.70 12.43
C SER A 131 13.97 -27.22 12.54
N VAL A 132 12.94 -27.74 13.21
CA VAL A 132 12.68 -29.18 13.34
C VAL A 132 12.04 -29.72 12.08
N ALA A 133 11.00 -29.08 11.60
CA ALA A 133 10.32 -29.44 10.34
C ALA A 133 11.14 -29.07 9.11
N GLY A 134 12.12 -28.17 9.24
CA GLY A 134 12.86 -27.61 8.10
C GLY A 134 11.99 -26.80 7.16
N ARG A 135 11.05 -26.05 7.72
CA ARG A 135 9.95 -25.35 7.02
C ARG A 135 10.07 -23.84 7.18
N LEU A 136 9.97 -23.13 6.04
CA LEU A 136 9.79 -21.68 6.02
C LEU A 136 8.32 -21.35 5.76
N VAL A 137 7.74 -20.47 6.58
CA VAL A 137 6.38 -19.92 6.39
C VAL A 137 6.48 -18.42 6.22
N LEU A 138 5.98 -17.91 5.10
CA LEU A 138 5.83 -16.49 4.81
C LEU A 138 4.34 -16.13 4.83
N SER A 139 3.94 -15.09 5.56
CA SER A 139 2.56 -14.61 5.60
C SER A 139 2.50 -13.09 5.48
N ARG A 140 1.47 -12.60 4.80
CA ARG A 140 1.21 -11.18 4.62
C ARG A 140 -0.23 -10.87 4.98
N ASP A 141 -0.46 -9.72 5.63
CA ASP A 141 -1.77 -9.27 6.07
C ASP A 141 -2.83 -9.18 4.95
N ARG A 142 -4.09 -9.01 5.37
CA ARG A 142 -5.28 -9.05 4.52
C ARG A 142 -5.25 -8.09 3.34
N PHE A 143 -4.68 -6.90 3.51
CA PHE A 143 -4.66 -5.83 2.50
C PHE A 143 -3.28 -5.57 1.92
N GLY A 144 -2.23 -6.23 2.44
CA GLY A 144 -0.85 -6.00 2.03
C GLY A 144 -0.31 -4.67 2.52
N ILE A 145 -0.71 -4.23 3.71
CA ILE A 145 -0.19 -3.02 4.37
C ILE A 145 1.32 -3.15 4.54
N CYS A 146 1.77 -4.27 5.11
CA CYS A 146 3.19 -4.57 5.26
C CYS A 146 3.73 -5.23 3.98
N PRO A 147 4.86 -4.75 3.42
CA PRO A 147 5.44 -5.33 2.22
C PRO A 147 6.21 -6.62 2.52
N LEU A 148 6.12 -7.61 1.62
CA LEU A 148 6.90 -8.84 1.67
C LEU A 148 7.22 -9.34 0.27
N HIS A 149 8.50 -9.25 -0.10
CA HIS A 149 9.05 -9.70 -1.38
C HIS A 149 9.85 -10.98 -1.20
N PHE A 150 9.88 -11.81 -2.22
CA PHE A 150 10.69 -13.02 -2.23
C PHE A 150 11.18 -13.36 -3.63
N CYS A 151 12.28 -14.12 -3.71
CA CYS A 151 12.74 -14.76 -4.92
C CYS A 151 13.39 -16.11 -4.62
N GLU A 152 13.39 -16.99 -5.61
CA GLU A 152 14.08 -18.27 -5.59
C GLU A 152 15.29 -18.19 -6.53
N HIS A 153 16.48 -18.33 -5.99
CA HIS A 153 17.74 -18.26 -6.75
C HIS A 153 18.78 -19.19 -6.16
N GLY A 154 19.47 -19.95 -7.03
CA GLY A 154 20.58 -20.82 -6.61
C GLY A 154 20.21 -21.86 -5.53
N GLY A 155 18.97 -22.43 -5.58
CA GLY A 155 18.47 -23.39 -4.59
C GLY A 155 18.14 -22.79 -3.22
N ARG A 156 17.97 -21.48 -3.15
CA ARG A 156 17.62 -20.73 -1.95
C ARG A 156 16.39 -19.84 -2.16
N VAL A 157 15.67 -19.58 -1.09
CA VAL A 157 14.66 -18.53 -0.99
C VAL A 157 15.28 -17.33 -0.29
N TYR A 158 15.18 -16.17 -0.92
CA TYR A 158 15.49 -14.87 -0.34
C TYR A 158 14.16 -14.13 -0.13
N PHE A 159 13.98 -13.54 1.03
CA PHE A 159 12.79 -12.72 1.31
C PHE A 159 13.18 -11.44 2.05
N ALA A 160 12.42 -10.38 1.85
CA ALA A 160 12.61 -9.13 2.58
C ALA A 160 11.37 -8.22 2.49
N SER A 161 11.27 -7.27 3.42
CA SER A 161 10.33 -6.15 3.35
C SER A 161 10.51 -5.31 2.09
N GLU A 162 11.75 -5.13 1.64
CA GLU A 162 12.10 -4.30 0.49
C GLU A 162 13.07 -5.02 -0.45
N VAL A 163 12.91 -4.80 -1.76
CA VAL A 163 13.68 -5.50 -2.81
C VAL A 163 15.18 -5.20 -2.72
N LYS A 164 15.55 -3.97 -2.30
CA LYS A 164 16.96 -3.57 -2.12
C LYS A 164 17.71 -4.49 -1.16
N ALA A 165 17.02 -5.04 -0.16
CA ALA A 165 17.64 -6.00 0.77
C ALA A 165 17.90 -7.36 0.11
N ILE A 166 17.04 -7.81 -0.79
CA ILE A 166 17.26 -9.02 -1.60
C ILE A 166 18.47 -8.82 -2.51
N PHE A 167 18.58 -7.69 -3.18
CA PHE A 167 19.72 -7.39 -4.05
C PHE A 167 21.04 -7.20 -3.29
N ALA A 168 20.96 -6.75 -2.04
CA ALA A 168 22.14 -6.66 -1.16
C ALA A 168 22.66 -8.05 -0.73
N ALA A 169 21.79 -9.06 -0.70
CA ALA A 169 22.17 -10.42 -0.30
C ALA A 169 23.07 -11.10 -1.31
N ASP A 170 22.69 -11.10 -2.59
CA ASP A 170 23.39 -11.84 -3.66
C ASP A 170 23.45 -10.99 -4.95
N VAL A 171 24.67 -10.83 -5.46
CA VAL A 171 24.96 -10.04 -6.67
C VAL A 171 24.47 -10.71 -7.96
N ASN A 172 24.18 -12.01 -7.91
CA ASN A 172 23.73 -12.80 -9.06
C ASN A 172 22.21 -12.76 -9.26
N ILE A 173 21.45 -12.24 -8.31
CA ILE A 173 20.00 -12.01 -8.47
C ILE A 173 19.79 -10.94 -9.53
N SER A 174 18.96 -11.24 -10.54
CA SER A 174 18.66 -10.32 -11.65
C SER A 174 18.00 -9.04 -11.13
N ARG A 175 18.49 -7.91 -11.65
CA ARG A 175 17.96 -6.57 -11.37
C ARG A 175 17.26 -5.98 -12.61
N ALA A 176 17.17 -6.73 -13.69
CA ALA A 176 16.47 -6.31 -14.91
C ALA A 176 14.97 -6.12 -14.60
N PHE A 177 14.36 -5.15 -15.25
CA PHE A 177 12.92 -4.95 -15.14
C PHE A 177 12.16 -6.14 -15.73
N ASP A 178 11.07 -6.51 -15.08
CA ASP A 178 10.09 -7.43 -15.64
C ASP A 178 9.13 -6.64 -16.53
N PRO A 179 9.04 -6.96 -17.83
CA PRO A 179 8.13 -6.28 -18.75
C PRO A 179 6.67 -6.32 -18.32
N THR A 180 6.23 -7.40 -17.63
CA THR A 180 4.87 -7.50 -17.08
C THR A 180 4.63 -6.47 -15.99
N GLY A 181 5.60 -6.29 -15.08
CA GLY A 181 5.51 -5.27 -14.01
C GLY A 181 5.47 -3.85 -14.57
N ILE A 182 6.25 -3.58 -15.62
CA ILE A 182 6.20 -2.29 -16.32
C ILE A 182 4.86 -2.12 -17.04
N ASP A 183 4.36 -3.14 -17.77
CA ASP A 183 3.06 -3.11 -18.43
C ASP A 183 1.92 -2.83 -17.46
N GLN A 184 1.88 -3.54 -16.31
CA GLN A 184 0.89 -3.34 -15.27
C GLN A 184 0.94 -1.91 -14.71
N THR A 185 2.12 -1.37 -14.41
CA THR A 185 2.27 0.00 -13.92
C THR A 185 1.67 1.01 -14.90
N PHE A 186 1.98 0.89 -16.19
CA PHE A 186 1.48 1.78 -17.25
C PHE A 186 0.07 1.42 -17.76
N THR A 187 -0.63 0.52 -17.09
CA THR A 187 -2.05 0.19 -17.33
C THR A 187 -2.89 0.41 -16.09
N LEU A 188 -2.48 -0.19 -14.94
CA LEU A 188 -3.25 -0.28 -13.72
C LEU A 188 -2.85 0.74 -12.64
N TRP A 189 -1.84 1.58 -12.91
CA TRP A 189 -1.13 2.52 -12.00
C TRP A 189 -0.14 1.85 -11.04
N THR A 190 -0.16 0.56 -10.94
CA THR A 190 0.68 -0.21 -10.02
C THR A 190 0.91 -1.61 -10.54
N VAL A 191 1.83 -2.30 -9.89
CA VAL A 191 2.02 -3.74 -10.03
C VAL A 191 1.06 -4.46 -9.09
N VAL A 192 0.46 -5.55 -9.56
CA VAL A 192 -0.51 -6.35 -8.79
C VAL A 192 0.14 -7.67 -8.36
N PRO A 193 0.27 -7.93 -7.05
CA PRO A 193 0.85 -9.19 -6.56
C PRO A 193 0.21 -10.45 -7.19
N PRO A 194 0.99 -11.52 -7.42
CA PRO A 194 2.38 -11.73 -7.01
C PRO A 194 3.43 -11.10 -7.93
N GLN A 195 3.04 -10.32 -8.95
CA GLN A 195 3.96 -9.69 -9.88
C GLN A 195 4.84 -8.67 -9.17
N GLY A 196 6.15 -8.69 -9.43
CA GLY A 196 7.12 -7.66 -9.05
C GLY A 196 7.53 -6.80 -10.24
N VAL A 197 8.30 -5.74 -9.98
CA VAL A 197 8.86 -4.86 -11.02
C VAL A 197 10.13 -5.45 -11.63
N PHE A 198 10.86 -6.27 -10.88
CA PHE A 198 12.13 -6.88 -11.28
C PHE A 198 11.96 -8.37 -11.59
N GLN A 199 12.69 -8.85 -12.58
CA GLN A 199 12.64 -10.25 -13.00
C GLN A 199 12.99 -11.20 -11.85
N GLY A 200 12.13 -12.23 -11.67
CA GLY A 200 12.32 -13.24 -10.63
C GLY A 200 12.02 -12.78 -9.21
N ILE A 201 11.67 -11.50 -9.00
CA ILE A 201 11.20 -11.00 -7.70
C ILE A 201 9.67 -11.01 -7.69
N SER A 202 9.11 -11.68 -6.70
CA SER A 202 7.66 -11.71 -6.45
C SER A 202 7.30 -10.96 -5.17
N GLU A 203 6.07 -10.47 -5.11
CA GLU A 203 5.49 -9.89 -3.90
C GLU A 203 4.41 -10.85 -3.37
N LEU A 204 4.45 -11.21 -2.09
CA LEU A 204 3.46 -12.13 -1.54
C LEU A 204 2.06 -11.51 -1.62
N THR A 205 1.10 -12.27 -2.14
CA THR A 205 -0.28 -11.81 -2.31
C THR A 205 -0.90 -11.46 -0.94
N PRO A 206 -1.61 -10.32 -0.80
CA PRO A 206 -2.33 -9.99 0.43
C PRO A 206 -3.28 -11.09 0.88
N GLY A 207 -3.37 -11.34 2.20
CA GLY A 207 -4.23 -12.38 2.76
C GLY A 207 -3.77 -13.81 2.50
N HIS A 208 -2.49 -14.00 2.11
CA HIS A 208 -1.94 -15.32 1.78
C HIS A 208 -0.83 -15.76 2.72
N VAL A 209 -0.68 -17.07 2.77
CA VAL A 209 0.44 -17.77 3.39
C VAL A 209 1.13 -18.62 2.32
N ARG A 210 2.47 -18.52 2.24
CA ARG A 210 3.34 -19.33 1.38
C ARG A 210 4.27 -20.16 2.24
N ILE A 211 4.35 -21.45 1.95
CA ILE A 211 5.06 -22.42 2.74
C ILE A 211 6.04 -23.18 1.86
N TYR A 212 7.28 -23.21 2.31
CA TYR A 212 8.33 -24.01 1.74
C TYR A 212 8.63 -25.17 2.69
N ASP A 213 8.25 -26.36 2.29
CA ASP A 213 8.69 -27.62 2.89
C ASP A 213 9.88 -28.18 2.11
N SER A 214 10.50 -29.26 2.59
CA SER A 214 11.68 -29.86 1.92
C SER A 214 11.46 -30.14 0.43
N ASP A 215 10.27 -30.58 0.04
CA ASP A 215 9.97 -31.09 -1.31
C ASP A 215 8.81 -30.37 -1.99
N THR A 216 8.13 -29.45 -1.30
CA THR A 216 6.93 -28.80 -1.82
C THR A 216 6.89 -27.30 -1.50
N VAL A 217 6.32 -26.55 -2.44
CA VAL A 217 5.98 -25.14 -2.22
C VAL A 217 4.48 -25.00 -2.43
N ARG A 218 3.80 -24.40 -1.45
CA ARG A 218 2.35 -24.16 -1.53
C ARG A 218 2.02 -22.75 -1.06
N GLU A 219 1.06 -22.13 -1.75
CA GLU A 219 0.52 -20.83 -1.38
C GLU A 219 -0.99 -20.94 -1.30
N ARG A 220 -1.59 -20.36 -0.26
CA ARG A 220 -3.04 -20.33 -0.09
C ARG A 220 -3.51 -19.05 0.56
N ALA A 221 -4.73 -18.63 0.23
CA ALA A 221 -5.40 -17.57 0.94
C ALA A 221 -5.88 -18.06 2.31
N PHE A 222 -5.59 -17.32 3.37
CA PHE A 222 -6.25 -17.47 4.67
C PHE A 222 -7.41 -16.49 4.82
N TRP A 223 -7.46 -15.46 3.98
CA TRP A 223 -8.52 -14.47 3.95
C TRP A 223 -8.77 -13.96 2.52
N LYS A 224 -10.02 -13.64 2.21
CA LYS A 224 -10.47 -12.97 0.98
C LYS A 224 -11.61 -12.01 1.30
N PRO A 225 -11.68 -10.83 0.65
CA PRO A 225 -12.89 -10.01 0.72
C PRO A 225 -14.10 -10.83 0.29
N CYS A 226 -15.17 -10.77 1.08
CA CYS A 226 -16.42 -11.47 0.80
C CYS A 226 -17.57 -10.46 0.75
N TYR A 227 -18.46 -10.62 -0.23
CA TYR A 227 -19.61 -9.74 -0.43
C TYR A 227 -20.89 -10.58 -0.59
N PRO A 228 -22.06 -10.02 -0.26
CA PRO A 228 -23.36 -10.66 -0.50
C PRO A 228 -23.58 -10.95 -1.99
N GLU A 229 -24.20 -12.10 -2.28
CA GLU A 229 -24.54 -12.47 -3.66
C GLU A 229 -25.91 -11.87 -4.06
N ILE A 230 -26.03 -11.44 -5.31
CA ILE A 230 -27.30 -10.86 -5.85
C ILE A 230 -28.43 -11.89 -5.81
N SER A 231 -28.11 -13.18 -6.04
CA SER A 231 -29.08 -14.27 -6.07
C SER A 231 -29.66 -14.64 -4.69
N ASP A 232 -28.93 -14.35 -3.62
CA ASP A 232 -29.36 -14.56 -2.24
C ASP A 232 -28.88 -13.43 -1.33
N PRO A 233 -29.46 -12.21 -1.46
CA PRO A 233 -29.03 -11.06 -0.67
C PRO A 233 -29.15 -11.25 0.84
N ARG A 234 -30.11 -12.11 1.27
CA ARG A 234 -30.33 -12.37 2.70
C ARG A 234 -29.16 -13.11 3.35
N ARG A 235 -28.36 -13.79 2.54
CA ARG A 235 -27.16 -14.49 3.02
C ARG A 235 -25.95 -13.55 3.01
N GLY A 236 -25.67 -12.98 4.18
CA GLY A 236 -24.49 -12.13 4.40
C GLY A 236 -24.72 -10.65 4.13
N GLU A 237 -25.91 -10.21 3.68
CA GLU A 237 -26.24 -8.78 3.62
C GLU A 237 -26.75 -8.30 4.98
N PHE A 238 -26.34 -7.11 5.36
CA PHE A 238 -26.84 -6.42 6.56
C PHE A 238 -28.35 -6.17 6.43
N THR A 239 -29.12 -6.61 7.42
CA THR A 239 -30.58 -6.59 7.41
C THR A 239 -31.22 -5.44 8.20
N GLY A 240 -30.40 -4.68 8.95
CA GLY A 240 -30.85 -3.52 9.73
C GLY A 240 -31.20 -2.32 8.86
N SER A 241 -31.84 -1.33 9.47
CA SER A 241 -32.10 -0.03 8.87
C SER A 241 -30.80 0.74 8.62
N LEU A 242 -30.90 1.87 7.91
CA LEU A 242 -29.76 2.77 7.74
C LEU A 242 -29.28 3.33 9.10
N ASP A 243 -30.17 3.60 10.03
CA ASP A 243 -29.81 4.12 11.35
C ASP A 243 -29.09 3.04 12.18
N ASP A 244 -29.52 1.78 12.11
CA ASP A 244 -28.80 0.64 12.71
C ASP A 244 -27.41 0.51 12.11
N ALA A 245 -27.28 0.64 10.78
CA ALA A 245 -25.98 0.60 10.10
C ALA A 245 -25.06 1.76 10.54
N VAL A 246 -25.59 2.96 10.77
CA VAL A 246 -24.85 4.12 11.29
C VAL A 246 -24.30 3.82 12.67
N ASP A 247 -25.12 3.24 13.55
CA ASP A 247 -24.70 2.93 14.93
C ASP A 247 -23.65 1.81 14.96
N GLU A 248 -23.82 0.74 14.17
CA GLU A 248 -22.84 -0.34 14.10
C GLU A 248 -21.51 0.12 13.47
N VAL A 249 -21.54 0.87 12.37
CA VAL A 249 -20.33 1.43 11.74
C VAL A 249 -19.61 2.38 12.71
N ARG A 250 -20.35 3.21 13.46
CA ARG A 250 -19.78 4.08 14.50
C ARG A 250 -19.06 3.26 15.55
N GLY A 251 -19.72 2.27 16.12
CA GLY A 251 -19.14 1.40 17.14
C GLY A 251 -17.90 0.65 16.67
N ALA A 252 -17.97 0.04 15.49
CA ALA A 252 -16.84 -0.69 14.91
C ALA A 252 -15.64 0.22 14.61
N LEU A 253 -15.87 1.43 14.04
CA LEU A 253 -14.80 2.38 13.75
C LEU A 253 -14.17 2.95 15.03
N GLU A 254 -14.98 3.19 16.08
CA GLU A 254 -14.50 3.65 17.38
C GLU A 254 -13.63 2.58 18.03
N ALA A 255 -14.06 1.31 18.05
CA ALA A 255 -13.27 0.18 18.55
C ALA A 255 -11.97 -0.01 17.77
N ALA A 256 -12.03 0.03 16.43
CA ALA A 256 -10.88 -0.08 15.56
C ALA A 256 -9.85 1.04 15.81
N THR A 257 -10.32 2.28 16.04
CA THR A 257 -9.45 3.43 16.34
C THR A 257 -8.82 3.28 17.73
N ALA A 258 -9.61 2.90 18.72
CA ALA A 258 -9.13 2.67 20.09
C ALA A 258 -8.02 1.62 20.14
N LEU A 259 -8.22 0.45 19.53
CA LEU A 259 -7.23 -0.63 19.47
C LEU A 259 -5.89 -0.14 18.88
N ARG A 260 -5.92 0.68 17.86
CA ARG A 260 -4.71 1.20 17.18
C ARG A 260 -3.97 2.27 17.98
N ILE A 261 -4.54 2.75 19.06
CA ILE A 261 -3.90 3.69 19.99
C ILE A 261 -3.45 2.98 21.25
N VAL A 262 -4.36 2.25 21.92
CA VAL A 262 -4.08 1.66 23.24
C VAL A 262 -3.08 0.49 23.18
N GLN A 263 -2.87 -0.11 22.00
CA GLN A 263 -1.89 -1.16 21.77
C GLN A 263 -0.50 -0.63 21.40
N ALA A 264 -0.20 0.64 21.61
CA ALA A 264 1.12 1.22 21.42
C ALA A 264 1.71 1.69 22.76
N ASP A 265 2.97 1.31 23.02
CA ASP A 265 3.74 1.79 24.18
C ASP A 265 4.41 3.16 23.92
N VAL A 266 4.10 3.79 22.80
CA VAL A 266 4.62 5.09 22.36
C VAL A 266 3.45 6.01 21.97
N PRO A 267 3.67 7.36 21.98
CA PRO A 267 2.64 8.29 21.52
C PRO A 267 2.22 8.05 20.08
N VAL A 268 0.90 8.14 19.82
CA VAL A 268 0.29 7.99 18.52
C VAL A 268 -0.23 9.34 18.03
N GLY A 269 0.21 9.77 16.85
CA GLY A 269 -0.30 10.96 16.17
C GLY A 269 -1.34 10.60 15.09
N CYS A 270 -1.76 11.59 14.30
CA CYS A 270 -2.72 11.38 13.21
C CYS A 270 -2.40 12.29 12.01
N TYR A 271 -2.48 11.74 10.80
CA TYR A 271 -2.51 12.53 9.58
C TYR A 271 -3.86 13.22 9.42
N LEU A 272 -3.84 14.52 9.14
CA LEU A 272 -5.04 15.34 9.04
C LEU A 272 -5.07 16.09 7.70
N SER A 273 -5.86 15.61 6.74
CA SER A 273 -6.03 16.27 5.43
C SER A 273 -7.19 17.28 5.40
N GLY A 274 -8.01 17.35 6.46
CA GLY A 274 -9.26 18.13 6.45
C GLY A 274 -10.38 17.50 5.61
N GLY A 275 -10.19 16.27 5.11
CA GLY A 275 -11.24 15.43 4.53
C GLY A 275 -12.05 14.69 5.58
N LEU A 276 -13.20 14.12 5.20
CA LEU A 276 -14.10 13.41 6.11
C LEU A 276 -13.38 12.30 6.91
N ASP A 277 -12.62 11.46 6.21
CA ASP A 277 -12.01 10.25 6.76
C ASP A 277 -10.96 10.57 7.83
N SER A 278 -9.98 11.41 7.47
CA SER A 278 -8.92 11.83 8.40
C SER A 278 -9.47 12.63 9.57
N SER A 279 -10.52 13.44 9.35
CA SER A 279 -11.16 14.22 10.40
C SER A 279 -11.89 13.31 11.40
N LEU A 280 -12.57 12.28 10.90
CA LEU A 280 -13.27 11.30 11.73
C LEU A 280 -12.28 10.48 12.56
N VAL A 281 -11.20 9.99 11.94
CA VAL A 281 -10.14 9.26 12.66
C VAL A 281 -9.45 10.16 13.69
N ALA A 282 -9.16 11.42 13.38
CA ALA A 282 -8.55 12.36 14.32
C ALA A 282 -9.48 12.66 15.51
N ALA A 283 -10.77 12.88 15.26
CA ALA A 283 -11.74 13.15 16.32
C ALA A 283 -11.97 11.95 17.25
N LEU A 284 -12.05 10.73 16.69
CA LEU A 284 -12.13 9.51 17.49
C LEU A 284 -10.81 9.24 18.23
N GLY A 285 -9.68 9.40 17.53
CA GLY A 285 -8.35 9.17 18.12
C GLY A 285 -8.06 10.06 19.31
N ARG A 286 -8.51 11.32 19.28
CA ARG A 286 -8.37 12.26 20.38
C ARG A 286 -8.95 11.75 21.71
N ARG A 287 -9.99 10.92 21.64
CA ARG A 287 -10.65 10.37 22.84
C ARG A 287 -9.77 9.39 23.60
N TYR A 288 -8.83 8.71 22.91
CA TYR A 288 -7.99 7.65 23.45
C TYR A 288 -6.51 8.04 23.61
N ALA A 289 -6.03 9.03 22.85
CA ALA A 289 -4.62 9.42 22.86
C ALA A 289 -4.22 10.42 23.98
N GLY A 290 -5.19 10.86 24.81
CA GLY A 290 -4.91 11.78 25.91
C GLY A 290 -4.69 13.23 25.49
N GLU A 291 -4.16 14.06 26.40
CA GLU A 291 -4.07 15.52 26.21
C GLU A 291 -3.06 15.98 25.15
N ARG A 292 -2.01 15.20 24.89
CA ARG A 292 -0.93 15.53 23.95
C ARG A 292 -1.13 14.89 22.57
N PHE A 293 -2.36 14.83 22.08
CA PHE A 293 -2.62 14.28 20.76
C PHE A 293 -2.14 15.24 19.67
N GLN A 294 -1.23 14.77 18.82
CA GLN A 294 -0.64 15.53 17.74
C GLN A 294 -1.26 15.18 16.39
N THR A 295 -1.51 16.19 15.57
CA THR A 295 -1.98 16.03 14.20
C THR A 295 -1.03 16.70 13.22
N PHE A 296 -0.86 16.07 12.05
CA PHE A 296 0.13 16.48 11.04
C PHE A 296 -0.55 16.66 9.68
N SER A 297 -0.24 17.76 9.01
CA SER A 297 -0.85 18.14 7.73
C SER A 297 0.16 18.58 6.71
N LEU A 298 -0.20 18.35 5.43
CA LEU A 298 0.46 18.95 4.27
C LEU A 298 -0.25 20.25 3.90
N ARG A 299 0.51 21.29 3.69
CA ARG A 299 0.08 22.54 3.08
C ARG A 299 0.85 22.74 1.79
N PHE A 300 0.15 23.01 0.69
CA PHE A 300 0.82 23.31 -0.56
C PHE A 300 1.00 24.82 -0.74
N ALA A 301 2.17 25.21 -1.24
CA ALA A 301 2.41 26.59 -1.66
C ALA A 301 1.52 26.97 -2.86
N ASP A 302 1.10 25.98 -3.65
CA ASP A 302 0.19 26.13 -4.79
C ASP A 302 -1.26 26.11 -4.29
N ALA A 303 -1.97 27.24 -4.46
CA ALA A 303 -3.33 27.45 -3.93
C ALA A 303 -4.37 26.47 -4.47
N GLU A 304 -4.13 25.83 -5.64
CA GLU A 304 -5.05 24.83 -6.21
C GLU A 304 -5.15 23.58 -5.31
N TYR A 305 -4.08 23.29 -4.54
CA TYR A 305 -3.97 22.10 -3.71
C TYR A 305 -4.12 22.40 -2.20
N ASP A 306 -4.31 23.67 -1.82
CA ASP A 306 -4.35 24.10 -0.40
C ASP A 306 -5.67 23.75 0.28
N GLU A 307 -5.60 22.95 1.34
CA GLU A 307 -6.73 22.52 2.17
C GLU A 307 -6.62 23.05 3.62
N THR A 308 -5.71 23.96 3.90
CA THR A 308 -5.35 24.47 5.25
C THR A 308 -6.56 24.91 6.06
N ARG A 309 -7.56 25.57 5.42
CA ARG A 309 -8.79 26.01 6.12
C ARG A 309 -9.49 24.86 6.83
N PHE A 310 -9.63 23.72 6.16
CA PHE A 310 -10.34 22.55 6.70
C PHE A 310 -9.50 21.80 7.73
N GLN A 311 -8.18 21.72 7.51
CA GLN A 311 -7.23 21.12 8.46
C GLN A 311 -7.28 21.85 9.80
N ARG A 312 -7.16 23.18 9.81
CA ARG A 312 -7.20 24.01 11.02
C ARG A 312 -8.57 24.01 11.70
N LEU A 313 -9.67 23.93 10.93
CA LEU A 313 -11.00 23.77 11.48
C LEU A 313 -11.11 22.51 12.36
N VAL A 314 -10.62 21.37 11.84
CA VAL A 314 -10.66 20.10 12.58
C VAL A 314 -9.67 20.10 13.72
N ALA A 315 -8.44 20.61 13.54
CA ALA A 315 -7.45 20.71 14.61
C ALA A 315 -7.97 21.54 15.77
N GLY A 316 -8.65 22.68 15.50
CA GLY A 316 -9.31 23.49 16.52
C GLY A 316 -10.45 22.77 17.22
N ALA A 317 -11.29 22.05 16.48
CA ALA A 317 -12.43 21.28 17.02
C ALA A 317 -11.97 20.10 17.91
N THR A 318 -10.86 19.46 17.56
CA THR A 318 -10.29 18.33 18.33
C THR A 318 -9.39 18.78 19.48
N GLY A 319 -8.95 20.05 19.49
CA GLY A 319 -7.97 20.56 20.46
C GLY A 319 -6.63 19.83 20.36
N SER A 320 -6.23 19.40 19.16
CA SER A 320 -4.95 18.73 18.92
C SER A 320 -3.81 19.73 18.75
N GLU A 321 -2.60 19.35 19.16
CA GLU A 321 -1.38 20.05 18.78
C GLU A 321 -1.12 19.80 17.29
N HIS A 322 -1.23 20.87 16.48
CA HIS A 322 -1.26 20.74 15.03
C HIS A 322 0.02 21.25 14.36
N HIS A 323 0.66 20.39 13.57
CA HIS A 323 1.88 20.66 12.84
C HIS A 323 1.64 20.63 11.34
N GLU A 324 2.21 21.61 10.63
CA GLU A 324 2.06 21.75 9.18
C GLU A 324 3.44 21.77 8.49
N VAL A 325 3.59 21.05 7.38
CA VAL A 325 4.71 21.24 6.45
C VAL A 325 4.22 21.91 5.17
N VAL A 326 4.88 22.99 4.77
CA VAL A 326 4.61 23.65 3.48
C VAL A 326 5.47 23.01 2.41
N VAL A 327 4.83 22.58 1.32
CA VAL A 327 5.48 21.86 0.23
C VAL A 327 5.32 22.65 -1.08
N SER A 328 6.43 22.98 -1.69
CA SER A 328 6.51 23.63 -3.00
C SER A 328 6.79 22.60 -4.12
N ARG A 329 6.75 23.06 -5.37
CA ARG A 329 7.15 22.25 -6.53
C ARG A 329 8.64 21.89 -6.50
N SER A 330 9.50 22.79 -6.02
CA SER A 330 10.93 22.53 -5.86
C SER A 330 11.21 21.47 -4.79
N ASP A 331 10.51 21.51 -3.65
CA ASP A 331 10.67 20.48 -2.61
C ASP A 331 10.30 19.08 -3.14
N ILE A 332 9.21 18.99 -3.92
CA ILE A 332 8.82 17.72 -4.58
C ILE A 332 9.92 17.25 -5.53
N ALA A 333 10.46 18.15 -6.36
CA ALA A 333 11.51 17.80 -7.31
C ALA A 333 12.80 17.36 -6.59
N GLU A 334 13.17 18.03 -5.50
CA GLU A 334 14.39 17.73 -4.75
C GLU A 334 14.35 16.32 -4.13
N VAL A 335 13.24 15.95 -3.47
CA VAL A 335 13.14 14.65 -2.79
C VAL A 335 12.76 13.49 -3.72
N PHE A 336 12.40 13.75 -4.97
CA PHE A 336 11.86 12.73 -5.87
C PHE A 336 12.79 11.53 -6.10
N PRO A 337 14.12 11.67 -6.24
CA PRO A 337 15.01 10.52 -6.33
C PRO A 337 14.97 9.62 -5.09
N GLU A 338 14.89 10.19 -3.88
CA GLU A 338 14.78 9.42 -2.64
C GLU A 338 13.42 8.71 -2.56
N VAL A 339 12.35 9.38 -2.99
CA VAL A 339 11.02 8.78 -3.11
C VAL A 339 11.06 7.53 -3.99
N ILE A 340 11.70 7.60 -5.16
CA ILE A 340 11.84 6.44 -6.06
C ILE A 340 12.69 5.33 -5.44
N TYR A 341 13.76 5.68 -4.73
CA TYR A 341 14.58 4.71 -4.00
C TYR A 341 13.77 3.94 -2.95
N HIS A 342 12.83 4.60 -2.27
CA HIS A 342 11.98 3.95 -1.26
C HIS A 342 10.77 3.23 -1.87
N THR A 343 10.15 3.74 -2.95
CA THR A 343 9.03 3.05 -3.60
C THR A 343 9.45 1.76 -4.29
N GLU A 344 10.70 1.66 -4.78
CA GLU A 344 11.25 0.50 -5.51
C GLU A 344 10.42 0.10 -6.74
N ARG A 345 9.62 1.04 -7.25
CA ARG A 345 8.77 0.86 -8.45
C ARG A 345 8.51 2.19 -9.15
N PRO A 346 8.20 2.18 -10.45
CA PRO A 346 7.78 3.40 -11.12
C PRO A 346 6.45 3.89 -10.54
N ILE A 347 6.28 5.20 -10.51
CA ILE A 347 5.04 5.86 -10.12
C ILE A 347 4.59 6.85 -11.19
N LEU A 348 3.27 7.01 -11.36
CA LEU A 348 2.69 7.88 -12.37
C LEU A 348 2.27 9.25 -11.82
N ARG A 349 2.48 9.47 -10.52
CA ARG A 349 2.11 10.68 -9.78
C ARG A 349 3.18 11.01 -8.76
N THR A 350 3.30 12.27 -8.45
CA THR A 350 4.22 12.77 -7.41
C THR A 350 3.65 12.69 -6.00
N ALA A 351 2.39 12.26 -5.85
CA ALA A 351 1.69 12.21 -4.56
C ALA A 351 2.48 11.55 -3.39
N PRO A 352 3.37 10.56 -3.61
CA PRO A 352 4.23 10.05 -2.54
C PRO A 352 5.22 11.10 -1.99
N ALA A 353 5.73 12.04 -2.81
CA ALA A 353 6.77 12.97 -2.38
C ALA A 353 6.34 13.93 -1.24
N PRO A 354 5.16 14.57 -1.26
CA PRO A 354 4.70 15.32 -0.10
C PRO A 354 4.51 14.47 1.16
N LEU A 355 4.08 13.20 1.02
CA LEU A 355 3.93 12.29 2.17
C LEU A 355 5.28 11.83 2.74
N PHE A 356 6.31 11.74 1.90
CA PHE A 356 7.69 11.57 2.35
C PHE A 356 8.13 12.74 3.23
N LEU A 357 7.83 13.99 2.84
CA LEU A 357 8.11 15.18 3.65
C LEU A 357 7.27 15.23 4.93
N LEU A 358 6.00 14.80 4.86
CA LEU A 358 5.13 14.74 6.02
C LEU A 358 5.60 13.71 7.06
N SER A 359 6.04 12.54 6.62
CA SER A 359 6.57 11.52 7.53
C SER A 359 7.87 11.98 8.21
N ARG A 360 8.70 12.78 7.52
CA ARG A 360 9.88 13.43 8.10
C ARG A 360 9.48 14.38 9.24
N LEU A 361 8.49 15.25 9.00
CA LEU A 361 7.95 16.14 10.04
C LEU A 361 7.46 15.36 11.26
N VAL A 362 6.71 14.29 11.06
CA VAL A 362 6.24 13.42 12.16
C VAL A 362 7.41 12.91 13.00
N ARG A 363 8.45 12.39 12.33
CA ARG A 363 9.63 11.86 13.02
C ARG A 363 10.41 12.93 13.78
N GLU A 364 10.54 14.12 13.23
CA GLU A 364 11.18 15.28 13.87
C GLU A 364 10.47 15.70 15.16
N HIS A 365 9.14 15.48 15.26
CA HIS A 365 8.35 15.70 16.48
C HIS A 365 8.35 14.48 17.43
N GLY A 366 9.21 13.50 17.21
CA GLY A 366 9.37 12.34 18.10
C GLY A 366 8.26 11.29 18.02
N ILE A 367 7.33 11.41 17.08
CA ILE A 367 6.24 10.46 16.89
C ILE A 367 6.72 9.30 16.00
N LYS A 368 6.42 8.07 16.43
CA LYS A 368 6.75 6.83 15.71
C LYS A 368 5.53 6.18 15.03
N VAL A 369 4.32 6.56 15.44
CA VAL A 369 3.07 5.94 14.97
C VAL A 369 2.07 7.03 14.61
N VAL A 370 1.40 6.89 13.43
CA VAL A 370 0.32 7.78 13.01
C VAL A 370 -0.89 7.00 12.54
N LEU A 371 -2.07 7.49 12.90
CA LEU A 371 -3.33 7.05 12.31
C LEU A 371 -3.55 7.73 10.96
N THR A 372 -4.16 7.02 10.02
CA THR A 372 -4.53 7.54 8.71
C THR A 372 -5.96 7.15 8.33
N GLY A 373 -6.56 7.91 7.40
CA GLY A 373 -7.91 7.65 6.89
C GLY A 373 -7.98 6.70 5.69
N GLU A 374 -6.88 6.06 5.32
CA GLU A 374 -6.82 5.15 4.16
C GLU A 374 -7.73 3.93 4.36
N GLY A 375 -8.34 3.46 3.27
CA GLY A 375 -9.32 2.39 3.27
C GLY A 375 -10.78 2.88 3.31
N ALA A 376 -11.04 4.11 3.77
CA ALA A 376 -12.40 4.64 3.85
C ALA A 376 -13.08 4.76 2.47
N ASP A 377 -12.35 5.20 1.46
CA ASP A 377 -12.89 5.38 0.10
C ASP A 377 -13.24 4.02 -0.54
N GLU A 378 -12.42 3.02 -0.33
CA GLU A 378 -12.63 1.67 -0.87
C GLU A 378 -13.79 0.97 -0.17
N MET A 379 -13.84 1.01 1.16
CA MET A 379 -14.86 0.30 1.94
C MET A 379 -16.23 0.97 1.84
N PHE A 380 -16.29 2.30 1.77
CA PHE A 380 -17.53 3.08 1.79
C PHE A 380 -17.86 3.81 0.48
N ALA A 381 -17.24 3.38 -0.63
CA ALA A 381 -17.51 3.88 -1.99
C ALA A 381 -17.33 5.40 -2.15
N GLY A 382 -16.17 5.93 -1.69
CA GLY A 382 -15.89 7.36 -1.69
C GLY A 382 -15.35 7.91 -3.02
N TYR A 383 -14.76 7.08 -3.88
CA TYR A 383 -14.16 7.54 -5.13
C TYR A 383 -15.19 7.90 -6.21
N ASP A 384 -14.85 8.91 -7.01
CA ASP A 384 -15.62 9.28 -8.21
C ASP A 384 -15.79 8.11 -9.19
N LEU A 385 -14.86 7.18 -9.23
CA LEU A 385 -14.92 5.97 -10.03
C LEU A 385 -16.19 5.18 -9.77
N PHE A 386 -16.64 5.06 -8.52
CA PHE A 386 -17.87 4.35 -8.17
C PHE A 386 -19.13 5.09 -8.64
N ARG A 387 -19.13 6.43 -8.54
CA ARG A 387 -20.20 7.28 -9.09
C ARG A 387 -20.24 7.21 -10.61
N GLU A 388 -19.07 7.29 -11.25
CA GLU A 388 -18.91 7.16 -12.70
C GLU A 388 -19.43 5.79 -13.17
N GLY A 389 -18.99 4.71 -12.56
CA GLY A 389 -19.44 3.36 -12.87
C GLY A 389 -20.96 3.22 -12.77
N LYS A 390 -21.57 3.77 -11.70
CA LYS A 390 -23.02 3.77 -11.51
C LYS A 390 -23.76 4.53 -12.61
N VAL A 391 -23.31 5.74 -12.97
CA VAL A 391 -23.91 6.58 -14.03
C VAL A 391 -23.75 5.91 -15.39
N ARG A 392 -22.56 5.41 -15.70
CA ARG A 392 -22.28 4.74 -16.98
C ARG A 392 -23.11 3.44 -17.12
N ARG A 393 -23.24 2.61 -16.09
CA ARG A 393 -24.12 1.43 -16.10
C ARG A 393 -25.59 1.81 -16.27
N PHE A 394 -26.06 2.87 -15.62
CA PHE A 394 -27.42 3.35 -15.82
C PHE A 394 -27.66 3.83 -17.25
N TRP A 395 -26.70 4.52 -17.86
CA TRP A 395 -26.76 4.92 -19.27
C TRP A 395 -26.65 3.70 -20.19
N GLY A 396 -25.73 2.77 -19.94
CA GLY A 396 -25.47 1.56 -20.75
C GLY A 396 -26.70 0.66 -20.94
N ARG A 397 -27.61 0.64 -19.95
CA ARG A 397 -28.91 -0.06 -20.08
C ARG A 397 -29.80 0.50 -21.17
N GLN A 398 -29.62 1.76 -21.60
CA GLN A 398 -30.30 2.43 -22.72
C GLN A 398 -29.31 3.39 -23.41
N PRO A 399 -28.38 2.89 -24.22
CA PRO A 399 -27.29 3.68 -24.81
C PRO A 399 -27.78 4.83 -25.69
N ALA A 400 -28.93 4.66 -26.36
CA ALA A 400 -29.54 5.68 -27.21
C ALA A 400 -30.20 6.84 -26.42
N SER A 401 -30.34 6.74 -25.10
CA SER A 401 -30.97 7.76 -24.28
C SER A 401 -30.16 9.04 -24.18
N THR A 402 -30.67 10.13 -24.70
CA THR A 402 -30.11 11.49 -24.55
C THR A 402 -30.28 12.06 -23.14
N ARG A 403 -31.27 11.56 -22.38
CA ARG A 403 -31.52 12.00 -20.99
C ARG A 403 -30.57 11.35 -20.00
N ARG A 404 -30.31 10.03 -20.12
CA ARG A 404 -29.44 9.32 -19.17
C ARG A 404 -27.99 9.81 -19.19
N SER A 405 -27.47 10.11 -20.38
CA SER A 405 -26.10 10.66 -20.54
C SER A 405 -25.93 12.04 -19.88
N ARG A 406 -27.01 12.80 -19.61
CA ARG A 406 -26.93 14.09 -18.91
C ARG A 406 -26.49 13.95 -17.45
N LEU A 407 -26.61 12.75 -16.85
CA LEU A 407 -26.08 12.51 -15.47
C LEU A 407 -24.58 12.64 -15.39
N LEU A 408 -23.85 12.54 -16.50
CA LEU A 408 -22.42 12.85 -16.55
C LEU A 408 -22.12 14.26 -16.03
N GLU A 409 -23.03 15.23 -16.23
CA GLU A 409 -22.88 16.61 -15.75
C GLU A 409 -22.83 16.73 -14.21
N ARG A 410 -23.23 15.69 -13.49
CA ARG A 410 -23.18 15.61 -12.02
C ARG A 410 -21.89 15.01 -11.48
N LEU A 411 -21.02 14.51 -12.37
CA LEU A 411 -19.70 13.97 -12.01
C LEU A 411 -18.68 15.10 -11.98
N TYR A 412 -17.66 14.97 -11.13
CA TYR A 412 -16.51 15.87 -11.04
C TYR A 412 -16.82 17.37 -10.86
N PRO A 413 -17.73 17.77 -9.96
CA PRO A 413 -18.18 19.16 -9.83
C PRO A 413 -17.08 20.12 -9.35
N TYR A 414 -15.96 19.59 -8.85
CA TYR A 414 -14.81 20.35 -8.38
C TYR A 414 -13.76 20.64 -9.47
N LEU A 415 -13.90 20.05 -10.66
CA LEU A 415 -13.00 20.32 -11.77
C LEU A 415 -13.54 21.46 -12.63
N SER A 416 -12.99 22.67 -12.47
CA SER A 416 -13.42 23.88 -13.21
C SER A 416 -13.31 23.73 -14.73
N ARG A 417 -12.39 22.90 -15.21
CA ARG A 417 -12.13 22.61 -16.63
C ARG A 417 -12.45 21.17 -17.01
N SER A 418 -13.39 20.52 -16.31
CA SER A 418 -13.75 19.15 -16.63
C SER A 418 -14.28 19.02 -18.06
N PRO A 419 -13.89 17.97 -18.83
CA PRO A 419 -14.54 17.61 -20.11
C PRO A 419 -16.05 17.43 -20.00
N VAL A 420 -16.55 17.21 -18.79
CA VAL A 420 -17.96 17.07 -18.46
C VAL A 420 -18.76 18.33 -18.80
N HIS A 421 -18.16 19.51 -18.74
CA HIS A 421 -18.80 20.76 -19.18
C HIS A 421 -18.92 20.87 -20.72
N GLN A 422 -18.16 20.07 -21.46
CA GLN A 422 -18.25 19.93 -22.91
C GLN A 422 -19.01 18.65 -23.24
N GLN A 423 -20.34 18.70 -23.26
CA GLN A 423 -21.24 17.53 -23.35
C GLN A 423 -20.89 16.54 -24.46
N ALA A 424 -20.49 17.02 -25.63
CA ALA A 424 -20.13 16.15 -26.75
C ALA A 424 -18.87 15.33 -26.46
N MET A 425 -17.82 15.97 -25.91
CA MET A 425 -16.58 15.30 -25.54
C MET A 425 -16.78 14.33 -24.37
N ALA A 426 -17.56 14.72 -23.37
CA ALA A 426 -17.90 13.85 -22.25
C ALA A 426 -18.66 12.61 -22.70
N ARG A 427 -19.63 12.77 -23.58
CA ARG A 427 -20.36 11.63 -24.17
C ARG A 427 -19.46 10.70 -24.98
N GLN A 428 -18.56 11.24 -25.78
CA GLN A 428 -17.61 10.46 -26.54
C GLN A 428 -16.66 9.69 -25.61
N PHE A 429 -16.14 10.34 -24.58
CA PHE A 429 -15.18 9.76 -23.66
C PHE A 429 -15.80 8.68 -22.77
N PHE A 430 -16.89 9.01 -22.04
CA PHE A 430 -17.55 8.10 -21.10
C PHE A 430 -18.50 7.11 -21.78
N GLY A 431 -18.92 7.38 -23.00
CA GLY A 431 -19.82 6.53 -23.77
C GLY A 431 -19.11 5.44 -24.59
N ARG A 432 -17.80 5.44 -24.60
CA ARG A 432 -17.03 4.40 -25.28
C ARG A 432 -17.32 3.05 -24.65
N ASP A 433 -17.62 2.06 -25.48
CA ASP A 433 -17.99 0.70 -25.08
C ASP A 433 -19.09 0.61 -24.01
N ILE A 434 -20.00 1.61 -24.00
CA ILE A 434 -21.06 1.72 -22.99
C ILE A 434 -21.99 0.50 -22.97
N GLN A 435 -22.06 -0.26 -24.07
CA GLN A 435 -22.88 -1.48 -24.16
C GLN A 435 -22.32 -2.65 -23.35
N ALA A 436 -21.02 -2.60 -23.03
CA ALA A 436 -20.34 -3.61 -22.19
C ALA A 436 -20.46 -3.33 -20.68
N TYR A 437 -21.52 -2.64 -20.26
CA TYR A 437 -21.72 -2.09 -18.92
C TYR A 437 -21.73 -3.13 -17.78
N ASP A 438 -21.92 -4.40 -18.08
CA ASP A 438 -21.96 -5.54 -17.15
C ASP A 438 -20.68 -6.36 -17.12
N THR A 439 -19.67 -5.97 -17.91
CA THR A 439 -18.39 -6.71 -17.92
C THR A 439 -17.52 -6.37 -16.69
N PRO A 440 -16.74 -7.35 -16.20
CA PRO A 440 -15.78 -7.11 -15.12
C PRO A 440 -14.83 -5.94 -15.44
N GLY A 441 -14.60 -5.05 -14.47
CA GLY A 441 -13.71 -3.91 -14.64
C GLY A 441 -14.30 -2.71 -15.40
N PHE A 442 -15.58 -2.74 -15.78
CA PHE A 442 -16.20 -1.65 -16.55
C PHE A 442 -16.02 -0.25 -15.91
N ALA A 443 -16.13 -0.11 -14.59
CA ALA A 443 -15.90 1.17 -13.94
C ALA A 443 -14.44 1.64 -14.07
N HIS A 444 -13.50 0.72 -14.10
CA HIS A 444 -12.06 0.98 -14.14
C HIS A 444 -11.54 1.22 -15.57
N ASP A 445 -12.26 0.76 -16.57
CA ASP A 445 -11.84 0.74 -17.97
C ASP A 445 -11.43 2.13 -18.50
N THR A 446 -12.14 3.20 -18.14
CA THR A 446 -11.80 4.57 -18.52
C THR A 446 -10.42 4.97 -18.01
N ARG A 447 -10.12 4.65 -16.74
CA ARG A 447 -8.82 4.90 -16.11
C ARG A 447 -7.72 4.07 -16.77
N TRP A 448 -7.94 2.77 -16.94
CA TRP A 448 -6.97 1.85 -17.54
C TRP A 448 -6.61 2.24 -18.97
N ARG A 449 -7.61 2.59 -19.79
CA ARG A 449 -7.36 3.05 -21.16
C ARG A 449 -6.58 4.37 -21.22
N THR A 450 -6.94 5.33 -20.37
CA THR A 450 -6.23 6.61 -20.32
C THR A 450 -4.76 6.40 -19.92
N THR A 451 -4.51 5.51 -18.96
CA THR A 451 -3.16 5.18 -18.50
C THR A 451 -2.39 4.41 -19.58
N SER A 452 -3.00 3.37 -20.18
CA SER A 452 -2.37 2.58 -21.24
C SER A 452 -1.98 3.42 -22.47
N ALA A 453 -2.63 4.54 -22.72
CA ALA A 453 -2.26 5.44 -23.82
C ALA A 453 -0.81 6.01 -23.67
N ILE A 454 -0.25 5.97 -22.46
CA ILE A 454 1.13 6.39 -22.18
C ILE A 454 2.13 5.41 -22.81
N LYS A 455 1.78 4.15 -23.00
CA LYS A 455 2.62 3.10 -23.64
C LYS A 455 3.05 3.42 -25.06
N ARG A 456 2.44 4.44 -25.71
CA ARG A 456 2.95 4.99 -26.97
C ARG A 456 4.40 5.51 -26.89
N LEU A 457 4.88 5.78 -25.66
CA LEU A 457 6.25 6.20 -25.39
C LEU A 457 7.21 5.03 -25.25
N PHE A 458 6.76 3.79 -25.19
CA PHE A 458 7.61 2.62 -25.03
C PHE A 458 8.55 2.45 -26.24
N SER A 459 9.74 1.91 -25.98
CA SER A 459 10.66 1.44 -27.02
C SER A 459 10.01 0.35 -27.87
N ALA A 460 10.59 0.03 -29.01
CA ALA A 460 10.07 -1.04 -29.87
C ALA A 460 10.02 -2.38 -29.12
N ASP A 461 11.09 -2.71 -28.37
CA ASP A 461 11.20 -3.95 -27.63
C ASP A 461 10.18 -4.02 -26.49
N MET A 462 10.08 -2.95 -25.69
CA MET A 462 9.12 -2.90 -24.58
C MET A 462 7.67 -2.94 -25.07
N ARG A 463 7.38 -2.33 -26.23
CA ARG A 463 6.05 -2.38 -26.84
C ARG A 463 5.70 -3.80 -27.28
N ALA A 464 6.62 -4.50 -27.94
CA ALA A 464 6.43 -5.88 -28.37
C ALA A 464 6.19 -6.82 -27.17
N GLU A 465 6.88 -6.59 -26.04
CA GLU A 465 6.63 -7.35 -24.81
C GLU A 465 5.25 -7.02 -24.21
N SER A 466 4.87 -5.75 -24.16
CA SER A 466 3.56 -5.30 -23.63
C SER A 466 2.39 -5.83 -24.48
N GLU A 467 2.53 -5.91 -25.80
CA GLU A 467 1.49 -6.45 -26.67
C GLU A 467 1.26 -7.96 -26.48
N ARG A 468 2.31 -8.70 -26.12
CA ARG A 468 2.20 -10.14 -25.81
C ARG A 468 1.57 -10.39 -24.43
N ARG A 469 1.63 -9.41 -23.52
CA ARG A 469 1.16 -9.47 -22.14
C ARG A 469 0.08 -8.41 -21.98
N ASN A 470 -1.11 -8.75 -21.64
CA ASN A 470 -2.19 -7.80 -21.49
C ASN A 470 -2.62 -7.75 -20.02
N ALA A 471 -2.22 -6.70 -19.30
CA ALA A 471 -2.46 -6.56 -17.86
C ALA A 471 -3.95 -6.66 -17.46
N VAL A 472 -4.87 -6.15 -18.30
CA VAL A 472 -6.31 -6.16 -17.97
C VAL A 472 -6.91 -7.57 -18.09
N PRO A 473 -6.79 -8.31 -19.22
CA PRO A 473 -7.22 -9.70 -19.27
C PRO A 473 -6.58 -10.60 -18.22
N GLU A 474 -5.30 -10.43 -17.90
CA GLU A 474 -4.62 -11.18 -16.85
C GLU A 474 -5.23 -10.90 -15.48
N LEU A 475 -5.53 -9.64 -15.16
CA LEU A 475 -6.22 -9.25 -13.93
C LEU A 475 -7.61 -9.89 -13.85
N ILE A 476 -8.39 -9.79 -14.94
CA ILE A 476 -9.74 -10.35 -15.00
C ILE A 476 -9.75 -11.88 -14.87
N ALA A 477 -8.79 -12.57 -15.47
CA ALA A 477 -8.66 -14.03 -15.37
C ALA A 477 -8.35 -14.52 -13.92
N ARG A 478 -7.85 -13.63 -13.06
CA ARG A 478 -7.51 -13.93 -11.65
C ARG A 478 -8.63 -13.59 -10.68
N LEU A 479 -9.76 -13.03 -11.15
CA LEU A 479 -10.90 -12.74 -10.30
C LEU A 479 -11.49 -14.04 -9.73
N PRO A 480 -11.98 -14.01 -8.48
CA PRO A 480 -12.55 -15.21 -7.84
C PRO A 480 -13.82 -15.68 -8.55
N ALA A 481 -14.12 -16.94 -8.47
CA ALA A 481 -15.30 -17.55 -9.13
C ALA A 481 -16.62 -16.92 -8.68
N GLU A 482 -16.66 -16.40 -7.45
CA GLU A 482 -17.80 -15.72 -6.84
C GLU A 482 -18.03 -14.32 -7.41
N PHE A 483 -17.02 -13.71 -8.05
CA PHE A 483 -17.03 -12.30 -8.47
C PHE A 483 -18.27 -11.93 -9.30
N SER A 484 -18.66 -12.76 -10.25
CA SER A 484 -19.82 -12.51 -11.12
C SER A 484 -21.17 -12.55 -10.39
N ARG A 485 -21.21 -13.10 -9.17
CA ARG A 485 -22.40 -13.19 -8.33
C ARG A 485 -22.58 -11.96 -7.42
N TRP A 486 -21.57 -11.12 -7.28
CA TRP A 486 -21.62 -9.92 -6.46
C TRP A 486 -22.29 -8.75 -7.17
N GLY A 487 -22.83 -7.81 -6.40
CA GLY A 487 -23.35 -6.54 -6.93
C GLY A 487 -22.24 -5.71 -7.60
N SER A 488 -22.63 -4.89 -8.60
CA SER A 488 -21.66 -4.13 -9.39
C SER A 488 -20.78 -3.19 -8.58
N LEU A 489 -21.28 -2.61 -7.46
CA LEU A 489 -20.45 -1.79 -6.57
C LEU A 489 -19.42 -2.66 -5.83
N ALA A 490 -19.81 -3.84 -5.34
CA ALA A 490 -18.89 -4.77 -4.69
C ALA A 490 -17.79 -5.25 -5.63
N GLN A 491 -18.15 -5.53 -6.90
CA GLN A 491 -17.18 -5.87 -7.94
C GLN A 491 -16.16 -4.75 -8.15
N ASP A 492 -16.62 -3.49 -8.23
CA ASP A 492 -15.75 -2.33 -8.41
C ASP A 492 -14.84 -2.11 -7.17
N GLN A 493 -15.40 -2.25 -5.96
CA GLN A 493 -14.63 -2.16 -4.70
C GLN A 493 -13.55 -3.25 -4.64
N TYR A 494 -13.89 -4.49 -4.99
CA TYR A 494 -12.92 -5.59 -5.01
C TYR A 494 -11.72 -5.29 -5.93
N ILE A 495 -11.97 -4.84 -7.16
CA ILE A 495 -10.89 -4.51 -8.11
C ILE A 495 -10.04 -3.35 -7.58
N GLU A 496 -10.65 -2.33 -6.98
CA GLU A 496 -9.93 -1.18 -6.42
C GLU A 496 -9.03 -1.59 -5.25
N ILE A 497 -9.53 -2.47 -4.37
CA ILE A 497 -8.76 -3.04 -3.25
C ILE A 497 -7.55 -3.83 -3.76
N GLN A 498 -7.75 -4.69 -4.76
CA GLN A 498 -6.68 -5.55 -5.31
C GLN A 498 -5.64 -4.79 -6.13
N THR A 499 -6.00 -3.63 -6.66
CA THR A 499 -5.11 -2.83 -7.52
C THR A 499 -4.59 -1.59 -6.79
N LEU A 500 -5.34 -0.47 -6.86
CA LEU A 500 -4.86 0.82 -6.41
C LEU A 500 -4.59 0.87 -4.90
N MET A 501 -5.49 0.32 -4.08
CA MET A 501 -5.30 0.37 -2.63
C MET A 501 -4.05 -0.39 -2.20
N SER A 502 -3.97 -1.68 -2.48
CA SER A 502 -2.85 -2.52 -2.04
C SER A 502 -1.51 -2.14 -2.70
N GLY A 503 -1.51 -1.92 -4.02
CA GLY A 503 -0.28 -1.72 -4.78
C GLY A 503 0.26 -0.29 -4.76
N TYR A 504 -0.58 0.72 -4.54
CA TYR A 504 -0.18 2.13 -4.59
C TYR A 504 -0.44 2.88 -3.28
N LEU A 505 -1.70 2.93 -2.80
CA LEU A 505 -2.04 3.75 -1.63
C LEU A 505 -1.38 3.24 -0.35
N LEU A 506 -1.50 1.95 -0.05
CA LEU A 506 -0.89 1.34 1.14
C LEU A 506 0.62 1.10 0.96
N SER A 507 1.09 0.92 -0.27
CA SER A 507 2.50 0.68 -0.59
C SER A 507 3.25 1.98 -0.88
N SER A 508 3.28 2.43 -2.17
CA SER A 508 4.13 3.55 -2.62
C SER A 508 3.83 4.86 -1.90
N GLN A 509 2.57 5.13 -1.57
CA GLN A 509 2.12 6.35 -0.92
C GLN A 509 2.05 6.19 0.61
N GLY A 510 1.80 4.98 1.11
CA GLY A 510 1.68 4.64 2.54
C GLY A 510 3.00 4.14 3.15
N ASP A 511 3.15 2.83 3.31
CA ASP A 511 4.26 2.18 4.02
C ASP A 511 5.64 2.71 3.59
N ARG A 512 5.88 2.85 2.29
CA ARG A 512 7.20 3.25 1.78
C ARG A 512 7.60 4.67 2.19
N MET A 513 6.64 5.59 2.18
CA MET A 513 6.90 6.99 2.57
C MET A 513 7.00 7.16 4.08
N LEU A 514 6.16 6.45 4.81
CA LEU A 514 6.19 6.43 6.28
C LEU A 514 7.51 5.82 6.78
N MET A 515 7.84 4.63 6.29
CA MET A 515 9.02 3.89 6.75
C MET A 515 10.34 4.46 6.26
N ALA A 516 10.35 5.29 5.24
CA ALA A 516 11.54 6.06 4.86
C ALA A 516 12.09 6.90 6.04
N HIS A 517 11.21 7.32 6.95
CA HIS A 517 11.53 8.08 8.16
C HIS A 517 11.21 7.33 9.47
N SER A 518 11.11 5.99 9.42
CA SER A 518 10.83 5.16 10.60
C SER A 518 9.55 5.59 11.33
N VAL A 519 8.46 5.78 10.58
CA VAL A 519 7.11 6.04 11.11
C VAL A 519 6.19 4.90 10.71
N GLU A 520 5.40 4.40 11.64
CA GLU A 520 4.39 3.37 11.43
C GLU A 520 3.03 3.97 11.12
N GLY A 521 2.40 3.60 9.99
CA GLY A 521 1.01 3.93 9.73
C GLY A 521 0.05 2.89 10.30
N ARG A 522 -1.04 3.32 10.91
CA ARG A 522 -2.15 2.48 11.37
C ARG A 522 -3.45 2.92 10.71
N PHE A 523 -4.27 1.95 10.27
CA PHE A 523 -5.39 2.13 9.36
C PHE A 523 -6.71 1.66 9.98
N PRO A 524 -7.45 2.50 10.75
CA PRO A 524 -8.70 2.07 11.39
C PRO A 524 -9.76 1.54 10.43
N PHE A 525 -9.86 2.10 9.22
CA PHE A 525 -10.81 1.66 8.20
C PHE A 525 -10.50 0.28 7.59
N LEU A 526 -9.32 -0.28 7.85
CA LEU A 526 -8.91 -1.61 7.43
C LEU A 526 -8.95 -2.64 8.58
N ASP A 527 -9.69 -2.33 9.64
CA ASP A 527 -9.99 -3.28 10.70
C ASP A 527 -10.89 -4.42 10.19
N ASP A 528 -10.63 -5.65 10.64
CA ASP A 528 -11.31 -6.85 10.14
C ASP A 528 -12.82 -6.83 10.37
N GLU A 529 -13.25 -6.40 11.55
CA GLU A 529 -14.68 -6.30 11.90
C GLU A 529 -15.35 -5.19 11.10
N LEU A 530 -14.73 -4.01 11.02
CA LEU A 530 -15.26 -2.88 10.25
C LEU A 530 -15.35 -3.20 8.75
N VAL A 531 -14.34 -3.87 8.19
CA VAL A 531 -14.34 -4.29 6.77
C VAL A 531 -15.44 -5.33 6.51
N THR A 532 -15.59 -6.30 7.40
CA THR A 532 -16.64 -7.32 7.29
C THR A 532 -18.03 -6.68 7.31
N LEU A 533 -18.26 -5.74 8.23
CA LEU A 533 -19.48 -4.95 8.29
C LEU A 533 -19.68 -4.11 7.02
N ALA A 534 -18.67 -3.35 6.61
CA ALA A 534 -18.74 -2.50 5.41
C ALA A 534 -19.06 -3.30 4.14
N ASN A 535 -18.46 -4.50 4.00
CA ASN A 535 -18.74 -5.38 2.86
C ASN A 535 -20.16 -5.94 2.86
N SER A 536 -20.75 -6.16 4.04
CA SER A 536 -22.13 -6.65 4.17
C SER A 536 -23.21 -5.59 3.91
N LEU A 537 -22.86 -4.28 4.01
CA LEU A 537 -23.83 -3.21 3.86
C LEU A 537 -24.45 -3.15 2.45
N PRO A 538 -25.77 -2.91 2.35
CA PRO A 538 -26.40 -2.62 1.07
C PRO A 538 -25.68 -1.50 0.32
N ALA A 539 -25.53 -1.65 -0.99
CA ALA A 539 -24.85 -0.66 -1.83
C ALA A 539 -25.46 0.76 -1.69
N ALA A 540 -26.77 0.86 -1.41
CA ALA A 540 -27.47 2.13 -1.21
C ALA A 540 -27.04 2.85 0.09
N TYR A 541 -26.52 2.14 1.10
CA TYR A 541 -26.04 2.74 2.34
C TYR A 541 -24.64 3.35 2.15
N LYS A 542 -23.86 2.83 1.23
CA LYS A 542 -22.52 3.34 0.87
C LYS A 542 -22.59 4.44 -0.19
N LEU A 543 -23.34 4.22 -1.29
CA LEU A 543 -23.49 5.15 -2.41
C LEU A 543 -24.99 5.38 -2.71
N ARG A 544 -25.60 6.35 -2.00
CA ARG A 544 -27.01 6.68 -2.14
C ARG A 544 -27.21 7.66 -3.30
N ILE A 545 -27.79 7.19 -4.40
CA ILE A 545 -27.86 7.93 -5.67
C ILE A 545 -26.47 8.29 -6.15
N LEU A 546 -25.97 9.50 -5.91
CA LEU A 546 -24.61 9.99 -6.18
C LEU A 546 -23.94 10.58 -4.93
N ASP A 547 -24.49 10.31 -3.75
CA ASP A 547 -23.92 10.70 -2.46
C ASP A 547 -23.02 9.57 -1.98
N GLU A 548 -21.73 9.79 -2.13
CA GLU A 548 -20.66 8.88 -1.70
C GLU A 548 -20.51 8.84 -0.18
N LYS A 549 -20.05 7.73 0.37
CA LYS A 549 -19.83 7.52 1.82
C LYS A 549 -21.08 7.84 2.67
N HIS A 550 -22.27 7.58 2.15
CA HIS A 550 -23.52 8.06 2.76
C HIS A 550 -23.64 7.67 4.24
N VAL A 551 -23.46 6.40 4.59
CA VAL A 551 -23.49 5.93 5.98
C VAL A 551 -22.37 6.58 6.81
N LEU A 552 -21.16 6.72 6.26
CA LEU A 552 -20.04 7.32 6.97
C LEU A 552 -20.24 8.82 7.25
N LYS A 553 -20.87 9.56 6.34
CA LYS A 553 -21.28 10.96 6.57
C LYS A 553 -22.24 11.07 7.76
N ARG A 554 -23.24 10.15 7.83
CA ARG A 554 -24.17 10.08 8.96
C ARG A 554 -23.46 9.76 10.29
N VAL A 555 -22.46 8.85 10.26
CA VAL A 555 -21.60 8.59 11.43
C VAL A 555 -20.87 9.84 11.87
N ALA A 556 -20.39 10.63 10.92
CA ALA A 556 -19.55 11.79 11.17
C ALA A 556 -20.33 13.03 11.67
N GLU A 557 -21.62 13.17 11.34
CA GLU A 557 -22.46 14.33 11.71
C GLU A 557 -22.34 14.77 13.18
N PRO A 558 -22.38 13.88 14.19
CA PRO A 558 -22.22 14.26 15.60
C PRO A 558 -20.76 14.39 16.06
N ILE A 559 -19.77 14.09 15.21
CA ILE A 559 -18.37 13.92 15.62
C ILE A 559 -17.45 15.00 15.09
N VAL A 560 -17.67 15.46 13.84
CA VAL A 560 -16.82 16.44 13.16
C VAL A 560 -17.61 17.68 12.76
N PRO A 561 -16.95 18.83 12.51
CA PRO A 561 -17.64 20.06 12.09
C PRO A 561 -18.53 19.83 10.86
N PRO A 562 -19.72 20.47 10.81
CA PRO A 562 -20.67 20.30 9.70
C PRO A 562 -20.10 20.64 8.32
N GLU A 563 -19.17 21.59 8.25
CA GLU A 563 -18.48 21.99 7.01
C GLU A 563 -17.66 20.83 6.41
N ILE A 564 -17.10 19.96 7.26
CA ILE A 564 -16.37 18.76 6.83
C ILE A 564 -17.33 17.71 6.26
N VAL A 565 -18.48 17.51 6.91
CA VAL A 565 -19.50 16.55 6.43
C VAL A 565 -20.09 17.00 5.10
N ALA A 566 -20.36 18.30 4.96
CA ALA A 566 -20.91 18.89 3.74
C ALA A 566 -19.91 18.97 2.57
N ARG A 567 -18.62 18.80 2.86
CA ARG A 567 -17.56 18.88 1.86
C ARG A 567 -17.66 17.73 0.86
N LYS A 568 -17.62 18.05 -0.44
CA LYS A 568 -17.50 17.03 -1.48
C LYS A 568 -16.12 16.42 -1.47
N LYS A 569 -16.04 15.10 -1.62
CA LYS A 569 -14.77 14.39 -1.74
C LYS A 569 -13.94 14.96 -2.88
N GLN A 570 -12.70 15.29 -2.58
CA GLN A 570 -11.66 15.58 -3.55
C GLN A 570 -10.54 14.54 -3.38
N PRO A 571 -10.05 13.95 -4.47
CA PRO A 571 -8.91 13.06 -4.36
C PRO A 571 -7.67 13.86 -3.92
N TYR A 572 -6.81 13.24 -3.12
CA TYR A 572 -5.51 13.82 -2.79
C TYR A 572 -4.70 14.02 -4.08
N ARG A 573 -4.28 15.26 -4.33
CA ARG A 573 -3.50 15.66 -5.51
C ARG A 573 -2.28 16.43 -5.08
N ALA A 574 -1.21 16.33 -5.87
CA ALA A 574 0.02 17.10 -5.73
C ALA A 574 0.43 17.67 -7.11
N PRO A 575 1.23 18.74 -7.16
CA PRO A 575 1.85 19.20 -8.40
C PRO A 575 2.65 18.05 -9.04
N ASN A 576 2.43 17.80 -10.33
CA ASN A 576 3.06 16.68 -11.03
C ASN A 576 4.22 17.14 -11.95
N ALA A 577 4.08 16.99 -13.27
CA ALA A 577 5.14 17.25 -14.23
C ALA A 577 5.70 18.68 -14.16
N LEU A 578 4.92 19.66 -13.70
CA LEU A 578 5.38 21.04 -13.51
C LEU A 578 6.53 21.16 -12.51
N CYS A 579 6.73 20.19 -11.63
CA CYS A 579 7.90 20.15 -10.74
C CYS A 579 9.22 19.92 -11.48
N PHE A 580 9.19 19.38 -12.71
CA PHE A 580 10.36 18.88 -13.41
C PHE A 580 10.66 19.61 -14.73
N VAL A 581 9.86 20.59 -15.13
CA VAL A 581 9.98 21.26 -16.44
C VAL A 581 10.34 22.75 -16.34
N ALA A 582 10.41 23.30 -15.14
CA ALA A 582 10.85 24.66 -14.89
C ALA A 582 12.36 24.82 -15.22
N ASP A 583 12.80 26.05 -15.47
CA ASP A 583 14.20 26.35 -15.83
C ASP A 583 15.20 26.01 -14.72
N ASP A 584 14.74 26.02 -13.46
CA ASP A 584 15.46 25.68 -12.25
C ASP A 584 15.33 24.20 -11.84
N ALA A 585 14.76 23.36 -12.72
CA ALA A 585 14.63 21.92 -12.44
C ALA A 585 16.00 21.28 -12.11
N PRO A 586 16.06 20.37 -11.11
CA PRO A 586 17.32 19.73 -10.71
C PRO A 586 18.04 19.02 -11.88
N ALA A 587 19.37 19.03 -11.84
CA ALA A 587 20.22 18.47 -12.90
C ALA A 587 19.90 17.01 -13.24
N TYR A 588 19.55 16.19 -12.24
CA TYR A 588 19.21 14.78 -12.43
C TYR A 588 18.05 14.55 -13.43
N VAL A 589 17.12 15.52 -13.57
CA VAL A 589 15.99 15.41 -14.50
C VAL A 589 16.52 15.38 -15.95
N ARG A 590 17.45 16.26 -16.27
CA ARG A 590 18.09 16.30 -17.60
C ARG A 590 18.95 15.06 -17.85
N GLU A 591 19.66 14.60 -16.83
CA GLU A 591 20.52 13.41 -16.91
C GLU A 591 19.67 12.16 -17.15
N ALA A 592 18.64 11.93 -16.33
CA ALA A 592 17.75 10.77 -16.42
C ALA A 592 16.95 10.72 -17.74
N LEU A 593 16.58 11.88 -18.30
CA LEU A 593 15.84 11.98 -19.57
C LEU A 593 16.75 12.19 -20.78
N SER A 594 18.08 12.05 -20.63
CA SER A 594 19.02 12.11 -21.76
C SER A 594 18.83 10.93 -22.73
N GLU A 595 19.15 11.14 -24.01
CA GLU A 595 19.06 10.09 -25.03
C GLU A 595 19.88 8.84 -24.63
N THR A 596 21.05 9.04 -24.03
CA THR A 596 21.93 7.97 -23.57
C THR A 596 21.26 7.15 -22.47
N ALA A 597 20.72 7.78 -21.41
CA ALA A 597 20.06 7.10 -20.33
C ALA A 597 18.78 6.35 -20.78
N LEU A 598 18.01 6.96 -21.70
CA LEU A 598 16.81 6.33 -22.26
C LEU A 598 17.14 5.09 -23.12
N ARG A 599 18.24 5.15 -23.90
CA ARG A 599 18.71 3.98 -24.69
C ARG A 599 19.25 2.87 -23.79
N GLU A 600 19.98 3.21 -22.74
CA GLU A 600 20.52 2.25 -21.78
C GLU A 600 19.41 1.47 -21.07
N ALA A 601 18.39 2.18 -20.59
CA ALA A 601 17.24 1.54 -19.93
C ALA A 601 16.34 0.74 -20.91
N ASN A 602 16.29 1.11 -22.16
CA ASN A 602 15.50 0.51 -23.24
C ASN A 602 14.01 0.29 -22.92
N VAL A 603 13.44 1.11 -22.04
CA VAL A 603 12.01 1.07 -21.73
C VAL A 603 11.21 2.02 -22.61
N PHE A 604 11.78 3.20 -22.92
CA PHE A 604 11.10 4.26 -23.68
C PHE A 604 11.87 4.64 -24.95
N ASP A 605 11.10 5.08 -25.97
CA ASP A 605 11.67 5.65 -27.20
C ASP A 605 12.19 7.08 -26.94
N PRO A 606 13.50 7.34 -27.14
CA PRO A 606 14.08 8.65 -26.82
C PRO A 606 13.42 9.80 -27.57
N LYS A 607 13.08 9.62 -28.86
CA LYS A 607 12.44 10.67 -29.67
C LYS A 607 11.05 11.05 -29.15
N SER A 608 10.29 10.05 -28.68
CA SER A 608 8.96 10.26 -28.13
C SER A 608 9.01 10.96 -26.78
N VAL A 609 10.00 10.62 -25.94
CA VAL A 609 10.22 11.27 -24.64
C VAL A 609 10.68 12.72 -24.83
N THR A 610 11.62 13.01 -25.76
CA THR A 610 12.05 14.38 -26.06
C THR A 610 10.85 15.25 -26.48
N ARG A 611 10.01 14.75 -27.40
CA ARG A 611 8.78 15.47 -27.82
C ARG A 611 7.82 15.73 -26.67
N LEU A 612 7.67 14.78 -25.73
CA LEU A 612 6.86 14.96 -24.53
C LEU A 612 7.43 16.08 -23.64
N LEU A 613 8.75 16.04 -23.40
CA LEU A 613 9.44 17.04 -22.57
C LEU A 613 9.32 18.44 -23.14
N ASP A 614 9.57 18.60 -24.46
CA ASP A 614 9.45 19.87 -25.15
C ASP A 614 8.01 20.41 -25.10
N LYS A 615 7.03 19.54 -25.29
CA LYS A 615 5.61 19.91 -25.14
C LYS A 615 5.28 20.38 -23.72
N CYS A 616 5.79 19.68 -22.69
CA CYS A 616 5.56 20.06 -21.30
C CYS A 616 6.24 21.40 -20.96
N ARG A 617 7.47 21.63 -21.43
CA ARG A 617 8.18 22.90 -21.24
C ARG A 617 7.46 24.06 -21.91
N ALA A 618 7.03 23.89 -23.15
CA ALA A 618 6.31 24.93 -23.89
C ALA A 618 4.99 25.36 -23.23
N ARG A 619 4.37 24.47 -22.44
CA ARG A 619 3.12 24.71 -21.70
C ARG A 619 3.29 25.04 -20.23
N ALA A 620 4.52 24.98 -19.71
CA ALA A 620 4.78 25.22 -18.29
C ALA A 620 4.35 26.63 -17.84
N GLY A 621 4.52 27.64 -18.72
CA GLY A 621 4.08 29.01 -18.47
C GLY A 621 2.56 29.19 -18.36
N ASP A 622 1.78 28.35 -19.04
CA ASP A 622 0.31 28.36 -18.96
C ASP A 622 -0.23 27.71 -17.66
N GLY A 623 0.65 27.04 -16.89
CA GLY A 623 0.29 26.34 -15.65
C GLY A 623 -0.60 25.11 -15.84
N ASP A 624 -0.81 24.66 -17.08
CA ASP A 624 -1.83 23.65 -17.41
C ASP A 624 -1.29 22.54 -18.32
N LEU A 625 -0.92 21.42 -17.71
CA LEU A 625 -0.60 20.19 -18.42
C LEU A 625 -1.75 19.21 -18.36
N SER A 626 -2.03 18.51 -19.46
CA SER A 626 -3.04 17.48 -19.45
C SER A 626 -2.71 16.38 -18.43
N ASN A 627 -3.74 15.75 -17.87
CA ASN A 627 -3.55 14.62 -16.93
C ASN A 627 -2.66 13.51 -17.51
N SER A 628 -2.81 13.22 -18.82
CA SER A 628 -2.02 12.23 -19.53
C SER A 628 -0.55 12.66 -19.66
N ASP A 629 -0.26 13.93 -19.95
CA ASP A 629 1.12 14.43 -20.06
C ASP A 629 1.79 14.44 -18.68
N ASN A 630 1.07 14.85 -17.64
CA ASN A 630 1.53 14.76 -16.24
C ASN A 630 1.95 13.34 -15.88
N MET A 631 1.06 12.37 -16.09
CA MET A 631 1.34 10.95 -15.77
C MET A 631 2.48 10.39 -16.63
N ALA A 632 2.54 10.78 -17.90
CA ALA A 632 3.54 10.31 -18.82
C ALA A 632 4.95 10.77 -18.41
N LEU A 633 5.14 12.05 -18.10
CA LEU A 633 6.45 12.58 -17.72
C LEU A 633 6.91 12.03 -16.37
N VAL A 634 6.04 12.00 -15.38
CA VAL A 634 6.35 11.42 -14.05
C VAL A 634 6.68 9.93 -14.19
N GLY A 635 5.89 9.18 -14.97
CA GLY A 635 6.12 7.75 -15.22
C GLY A 635 7.46 7.47 -15.89
N VAL A 636 7.83 8.24 -16.93
CA VAL A 636 9.13 8.11 -17.58
C VAL A 636 10.25 8.43 -16.60
N LEU A 637 10.20 9.59 -15.92
CA LEU A 637 11.24 10.02 -15.00
C LEU A 637 11.45 9.05 -13.86
N SER A 638 10.36 8.58 -13.23
CA SER A 638 10.43 7.62 -12.13
C SER A 638 11.03 6.28 -12.57
N THR A 639 10.71 5.81 -13.78
CA THR A 639 11.28 4.58 -14.34
C THR A 639 12.78 4.72 -14.60
N GLN A 640 13.21 5.87 -15.14
CA GLN A 640 14.62 6.14 -15.41
C GLN A 640 15.44 6.26 -14.11
N LEU A 641 14.89 6.92 -13.09
CA LEU A 641 15.53 6.99 -11.76
C LEU A 641 15.64 5.61 -11.13
N LEU A 642 14.59 4.81 -11.21
CA LEU A 642 14.61 3.44 -10.70
C LEU A 642 15.66 2.58 -11.43
N HIS A 643 15.78 2.71 -12.77
CA HIS A 643 16.81 2.04 -13.55
C HIS A 643 18.21 2.44 -13.08
N GLN A 644 18.47 3.73 -12.93
CA GLN A 644 19.76 4.23 -12.48
C GLN A 644 20.12 3.71 -11.08
N GLN A 645 19.16 3.72 -10.14
CA GLN A 645 19.40 3.38 -8.74
C GLN A 645 19.49 1.86 -8.48
N PHE A 646 18.77 1.04 -9.26
CA PHE A 646 18.65 -0.39 -8.97
C PHE A 646 19.29 -1.29 -10.04
N VAL A 647 19.31 -0.88 -11.31
CA VAL A 647 19.87 -1.69 -12.40
C VAL A 647 21.33 -1.31 -12.64
N VAL A 648 21.62 -0.04 -12.86
CA VAL A 648 22.98 0.47 -13.09
C VAL A 648 23.77 0.48 -11.78
N SER A 649 23.28 1.16 -10.77
CA SER A 649 23.85 1.20 -9.44
C SER A 649 23.43 -0.03 -8.62
N ARG A 650 24.16 -0.36 -7.57
CA ARG A 650 23.76 -1.42 -6.63
C ARG A 650 23.18 -0.77 -5.38
N PRO A 651 21.87 -0.98 -5.09
CA PRO A 651 21.35 -0.58 -3.80
C PRO A 651 21.96 -1.47 -2.72
N GLY A 652 22.47 -0.88 -1.68
CA GLY A 652 23.05 -1.62 -0.56
C GLY A 652 24.15 -0.84 0.13
N GLY A 653 23.88 -0.40 1.35
CA GLY A 653 24.86 0.34 2.16
C GLY A 653 25.82 -0.59 2.89
N THR A 654 27.09 -0.21 2.90
CA THR A 654 28.13 -0.76 3.78
C THR A 654 28.06 -0.16 5.19
N ARG A 655 26.87 0.11 5.73
CA ARG A 655 26.75 0.60 7.10
C ARG A 655 27.18 -0.52 8.05
N ARG A 656 28.16 -0.22 8.91
CA ARG A 656 28.48 -1.07 10.05
C ARG A 656 27.22 -1.20 10.90
N VAL A 657 26.77 -2.42 11.16
CA VAL A 657 25.53 -2.72 11.86
C VAL A 657 25.91 -3.37 13.19
N ASP A 658 25.56 -2.70 14.28
CA ASP A 658 25.66 -3.32 15.61
C ASP A 658 24.41 -4.14 15.88
N LEU A 659 24.58 -5.35 16.41
CA LEU A 659 23.48 -6.28 16.65
C LEU A 659 23.10 -6.30 18.13
N THR A 660 21.81 -6.20 18.41
CA THR A 660 21.21 -6.42 19.75
C THR A 660 20.95 -7.90 19.99
N VAL A 661 20.52 -8.62 18.94
CA VAL A 661 20.34 -10.08 18.96
C VAL A 661 21.30 -10.70 17.95
N ASP A 662 22.10 -11.68 18.41
CA ASP A 662 23.06 -12.39 17.56
C ASP A 662 23.08 -13.86 17.94
N VAL A 663 22.34 -14.68 17.19
CA VAL A 663 22.20 -16.11 17.43
C VAL A 663 22.77 -16.87 16.24
N ASP A 664 23.97 -17.46 16.43
CA ASP A 664 24.63 -18.30 15.42
C ASP A 664 24.66 -19.73 15.89
N ARG A 665 23.96 -20.62 15.20
CA ARG A 665 23.87 -22.05 15.48
C ARG A 665 24.50 -22.91 14.38
N GLU A 666 25.27 -22.35 13.50
CA GLU A 666 25.92 -23.08 12.41
C GLU A 666 26.78 -24.23 12.93
N HIS A 667 27.47 -24.01 14.04
CA HIS A 667 28.45 -24.95 14.63
C HIS A 667 27.93 -25.73 15.85
N ARG A 668 26.66 -25.50 16.28
CA ARG A 668 26.08 -26.32 17.36
C ARG A 668 25.77 -27.72 16.83
N GLU A 669 26.56 -28.71 17.23
CA GLU A 669 26.19 -30.12 17.13
C GLU A 669 24.90 -30.35 17.98
N LYS A 670 24.03 -31.26 17.50
CA LYS A 670 22.88 -31.71 18.30
C LYS A 670 23.45 -32.25 19.64
N VAL A 671 23.15 -31.58 20.74
CA VAL A 671 23.23 -32.22 22.05
C VAL A 671 22.20 -33.36 22.01
N PRO A 672 22.59 -34.62 22.19
CA PRO A 672 21.62 -35.72 22.26
C PRO A 672 20.66 -35.47 23.42
N ALA A 673 19.37 -35.74 23.19
CA ALA A 673 18.29 -35.59 24.16
C ALA A 673 18.48 -36.48 25.40
#